data_da7bee0a304ec7f7794f603bd0dc1dfe
#
_entry.id   da7bee0a304ec7f7794f603bd0dc1dfe
#
_cell.length_a   1.000
_cell.length_b   1.000
_cell.length_c   1.000
_cell.angle_alpha   90.00
_cell.angle_beta   90.00
_cell.angle_gamma   90.00
#
_symmetry.space_group_name_H-M   'P 1'
#
loop_
_entity.id
_entity.type
_entity.pdbx_description
1 polymer ?
#
loop_
_entity_poly.entity_id
_entity_poly.type
_entity_poly.pdbx_seq_one_letter_code
_entity_poly.pdbx_strand_id
1 'polypeptide(L)'
;MNNWKRMTALLMIPALLGLSSCGGTAGTASGEAGAATTAAGQEQAAAQEPNEGTTAEAAAEKEEFDGKMHFENGMAQPMLNYSSVDTPNDKSEILRLCVYVETDHDTDGDGKADLVKAFVQVPKSAVEGKYKAAAIYDPTPYPAGVYEKTKGYLTYPYAEDSFDYNKLYQEGAKRETSERISTMDAAAKANSSDWIYNVAGTEYGGYYFSGMYDYFLVRGFAVVEACGIGTYGSEGFELCGTDLERDSHKCVVEWLTGDRPAFTDKENNVEIRADWCSGNVAMTGCSYGGTLPYEVATTGVKGLKTIIPVAGISNWYDYTNSQGVSRTSEPHYTDHLSAYNAGSLFLDDNWTVPNEEYGAYLKQLTKDERAANGNYEGTWTKMDYSDDYENIACSALIVHGLNDFNVLTKQSDLMYKAFKKAGQNVKVIWHQDGHNILHGRYVGDELYDELANKWLSHYLYDVKNGIEDMSEVMVQSNVDGTYKSYDSWGEAAGSLTAKPAAEGETEIKSGTFDDYYVKYGKDKKPEEAYCEDVDAEHAATYTLDVPAGTTIYGVPEVHVKLKTPDVSGDNLMVTAKLIDTSADGKPIKVYLTNGNIQNVVPFKTIGEYEIGGGAPAKKVRELVKSSMKIKIFSEGWADLMDPGTGYVSSENPSHTATAADTYYDYTLYLTPTVYTVEEGHTLKLMIYAQDPGLTRGDSVEDDTPYFDDNKVDEVYSFTIDNTSVEVVLPVDKQ
;
A
#
# COMPACT_ATOMS: atom_id res chain seq x y z
N MET A 1 -30.54 27.47 2.35
CA MET A 1 -30.82 26.25 3.12
C MET A 1 -31.00 25.01 2.22
N ASN A 2 -30.51 25.03 0.99
CA ASN A 2 -30.59 23.88 0.07
C ASN A 2 -29.23 23.33 -0.35
N ASN A 3 -28.12 23.89 0.13
CA ASN A 3 -26.79 23.42 -0.25
C ASN A 3 -26.19 22.33 0.67
N TRP A 4 -26.88 21.99 1.75
CA TRP A 4 -26.38 20.99 2.70
C TRP A 4 -26.62 19.53 2.28
N LYS A 5 -27.44 19.29 1.28
CA LYS A 5 -27.69 17.93 0.76
C LYS A 5 -26.74 17.51 -0.37
N ARG A 6 -25.96 18.45 -0.91
CA ARG A 6 -25.01 18.17 -2.01
C ARG A 6 -23.60 17.79 -1.54
N MET A 7 -23.30 17.99 -0.25
CA MET A 7 -21.97 17.79 0.34
C MET A 7 -21.71 16.39 0.92
N THR A 8 -22.60 15.42 0.70
CA THR A 8 -22.47 14.07 1.25
C THR A 8 -21.84 13.06 0.28
N ALA A 9 -21.43 13.48 -0.87
CA ALA A 9 -20.98 12.60 -1.93
C ALA A 9 -19.47 12.46 -2.11
N LEU A 10 -18.68 13.33 -1.51
CA LEU A 10 -17.21 13.33 -1.61
C LEU A 10 -16.53 12.28 -0.72
N LEU A 11 -17.23 11.25 -0.34
CA LEU A 11 -16.85 10.37 0.73
C LEU A 11 -16.86 8.92 0.37
N MET A 12 -16.15 8.60 -0.65
CA MET A 12 -15.65 7.25 -0.81
C MET A 12 -14.16 7.25 -1.10
N ILE A 13 -13.38 7.66 -0.08
CA ILE A 13 -12.14 7.02 0.21
C ILE A 13 -12.38 6.08 1.43
N PRO A 14 -13.38 5.19 1.43
CA PRO A 14 -13.49 4.14 2.45
C PRO A 14 -12.41 3.08 2.28
N ALA A 15 -11.69 3.13 1.18
CA ALA A 15 -10.72 2.12 0.85
C ALA A 15 -9.32 2.42 1.38
N LEU A 16 -9.01 3.65 1.67
CA LEU A 16 -7.73 3.98 2.32
C LEU A 16 -7.73 3.62 3.82
N LEU A 17 -8.88 3.67 4.49
CA LEU A 17 -8.98 3.29 5.92
C LEU A 17 -8.95 1.78 6.17
N GLY A 18 -9.22 0.96 5.16
CA GLY A 18 -9.07 -0.49 5.27
C GLY A 18 -7.62 -0.96 5.13
N LEU A 19 -6.67 -0.05 4.89
CA LEU A 19 -5.31 -0.40 4.52
C LEU A 19 -4.36 -0.56 5.70
N SER A 20 -4.61 0.04 6.84
CA SER A 20 -3.85 -0.29 8.06
C SER A 20 -4.22 -1.66 8.62
N SER A 21 -5.30 -2.27 8.14
CA SER A 21 -5.71 -3.62 8.49
C SER A 21 -5.89 -4.50 7.27
N CYS A 22 -4.82 -4.84 6.61
CA CYS A 22 -4.83 -6.00 5.71
C CYS A 22 -4.97 -7.33 6.47
N GLY A 23 -5.66 -7.32 7.60
CA GLY A 23 -6.08 -8.49 8.36
C GLY A 23 -7.49 -8.89 7.95
N GLY A 24 -7.60 -9.96 7.14
CA GLY A 24 -8.81 -10.41 6.49
C GLY A 24 -10.08 -10.43 7.34
N THR A 25 -11.00 -9.55 7.03
CA THR A 25 -12.38 -9.70 7.45
C THR A 25 -13.14 -10.58 6.46
N ALA A 26 -13.82 -11.58 7.01
CA ALA A 26 -14.66 -12.49 6.25
C ALA A 26 -15.80 -11.71 5.59
N GLY A 27 -15.83 -11.68 4.26
CA GLY A 27 -16.97 -11.20 3.51
C GLY A 27 -18.19 -12.10 3.78
N THR A 28 -19.22 -11.56 4.38
CA THR A 28 -20.53 -12.18 4.44
C THR A 28 -21.20 -12.05 3.08
N ALA A 29 -21.30 -13.14 2.37
CA ALA A 29 -22.14 -13.23 1.19
C ALA A 29 -23.60 -13.10 1.61
N SER A 30 -24.30 -12.07 1.12
CA SER A 30 -25.75 -11.94 1.20
C SER A 30 -26.39 -12.91 0.21
N GLY A 31 -26.96 -13.98 0.71
CA GLY A 31 -27.86 -14.85 -0.03
C GLY A 31 -29.31 -14.44 0.23
N GLU A 32 -30.09 -14.39 -0.83
CA GLU A 32 -31.48 -13.99 -0.86
C GLU A 32 -32.41 -14.83 0.03
N ALA A 33 -33.41 -14.13 0.59
CA ALA A 33 -34.47 -14.70 1.38
C ALA A 33 -35.55 -15.30 0.48
N GLY A 34 -35.77 -16.59 0.64
CA GLY A 34 -37.00 -17.26 0.22
C GLY A 34 -37.79 -17.69 1.43
N ALA A 35 -38.96 -17.10 1.60
CA ALA A 35 -39.90 -17.42 2.68
C ALA A 35 -40.64 -18.73 2.40
N ALA A 36 -40.74 -19.61 3.36
CA ALA A 36 -41.86 -20.53 3.50
C ALA A 36 -42.02 -21.00 4.95
N THR A 37 -43.20 -20.83 5.43
CA THR A 37 -43.81 -21.20 6.70
C THR A 37 -43.97 -22.72 6.89
N THR A 38 -43.83 -23.27 8.08
CA THR A 38 -44.83 -23.88 8.99
C THR A 38 -44.26 -25.03 9.88
N ALA A 39 -44.65 -24.90 11.16
CA ALA A 39 -45.14 -25.91 12.09
C ALA A 39 -44.23 -26.97 12.74
N ALA A 40 -44.07 -26.76 14.02
CA ALA A 40 -44.19 -27.64 15.19
C ALA A 40 -43.89 -29.14 15.09
N GLY A 41 -43.09 -29.62 16.05
CA GLY A 41 -42.96 -31.00 16.47
C GLY A 41 -41.98 -31.18 17.60
N GLN A 42 -42.47 -31.21 18.85
CA GLN A 42 -41.71 -31.67 20.03
C GLN A 42 -41.59 -33.18 19.99
N GLU A 43 -40.38 -33.69 20.23
CA GLU A 43 -40.25 -35.00 20.81
C GLU A 43 -39.01 -35.04 21.76
N GLN A 44 -39.29 -35.50 22.98
CA GLN A 44 -38.35 -35.78 24.05
C GLN A 44 -37.61 -37.09 23.71
N ALA A 45 -36.31 -37.14 23.91
CA ALA A 45 -35.62 -38.41 24.08
C ALA A 45 -34.55 -38.35 25.18
N ALA A 46 -34.56 -39.40 25.96
CA ALA A 46 -34.02 -39.60 27.26
C ALA A 46 -32.48 -39.57 27.38
N ALA A 47 -32.06 -39.23 28.61
CA ALA A 47 -30.68 -39.29 29.08
C ALA A 47 -30.17 -40.75 29.11
N GLN A 48 -28.94 -40.95 28.58
CA GLN A 48 -28.09 -42.09 28.94
C GLN A 48 -26.82 -41.58 29.61
N GLU A 49 -26.52 -42.11 30.77
CA GLU A 49 -25.32 -41.85 31.55
C GLU A 49 -24.05 -42.29 30.83
N PRO A 50 -22.90 -41.64 31.03
CA PRO A 50 -21.65 -42.00 30.38
C PRO A 50 -20.94 -43.10 31.14
N ASN A 51 -20.45 -44.06 30.39
CA ASN A 51 -19.60 -45.16 30.79
C ASN A 51 -18.18 -44.61 31.09
N GLU A 52 -17.68 -44.84 32.29
CA GLU A 52 -16.32 -44.53 32.69
C GLU A 52 -15.32 -45.39 31.93
N GLY A 53 -14.68 -44.78 30.93
CA GLY A 53 -13.49 -45.30 30.27
C GLY A 53 -12.29 -44.42 30.62
N THR A 54 -11.49 -44.88 31.57
CA THR A 54 -10.18 -44.31 31.90
C THR A 54 -9.23 -44.37 30.70
N THR A 55 -9.09 -43.29 29.99
CA THR A 55 -7.91 -43.00 29.18
C THR A 55 -7.00 -42.08 29.97
N ALA A 56 -5.86 -42.61 30.38
CA ALA A 56 -4.77 -41.80 30.90
C ALA A 56 -4.26 -40.91 29.75
N GLU A 57 -4.72 -39.65 29.72
CA GLU A 57 -4.01 -38.62 29.04
C GLU A 57 -2.66 -38.46 29.75
N ALA A 58 -1.58 -38.81 29.04
CA ALA A 58 -0.24 -38.40 29.42
C ALA A 58 -0.25 -36.88 29.44
N ALA A 59 -0.27 -36.30 30.65
CA ALA A 59 0.03 -34.88 30.84
C ALA A 59 1.44 -34.67 30.27
N ALA A 60 1.53 -34.07 29.08
CA ALA A 60 2.77 -33.49 28.63
C ALA A 60 3.17 -32.51 29.76
N GLU A 61 4.33 -32.74 30.37
CA GLU A 61 4.95 -31.78 31.27
C GLU A 61 5.01 -30.49 30.47
N LYS A 62 4.28 -29.47 30.92
CA LYS A 62 4.47 -28.12 30.42
C LYS A 62 5.90 -27.76 30.79
N GLU A 63 6.79 -27.72 29.78
CA GLU A 63 8.09 -27.11 29.96
C GLU A 63 7.84 -25.72 30.53
N GLU A 64 8.40 -25.47 31.71
CA GLU A 64 8.27 -24.20 32.38
C GLU A 64 9.00 -23.18 31.52
N PHE A 65 8.24 -22.30 30.89
CA PHE A 65 8.75 -21.28 29.97
C PHE A 65 9.83 -20.42 30.70
N ASP A 66 11.05 -20.42 30.17
CA ASP A 66 12.21 -19.71 30.79
C ASP A 66 12.19 -18.20 30.61
N GLY A 67 11.21 -17.67 29.88
CA GLY A 67 11.02 -16.25 29.61
C GLY A 67 11.89 -15.69 28.50
N LYS A 68 12.52 -16.54 27.68
CA LYS A 68 13.38 -16.16 26.56
C LYS A 68 12.80 -16.62 25.24
N MET A 69 13.23 -15.96 24.17
CA MET A 69 12.91 -16.42 22.82
C MET A 69 13.72 -17.68 22.46
N HIS A 70 13.05 -18.59 21.78
CA HIS A 70 13.63 -19.80 21.24
C HIS A 70 13.51 -19.82 19.72
N PHE A 71 14.49 -20.41 19.05
CA PHE A 71 14.53 -20.52 17.60
C PHE A 71 14.70 -21.98 17.20
N GLU A 72 13.77 -22.46 16.39
CA GLU A 72 13.83 -23.81 15.79
C GLU A 72 13.55 -23.69 14.28
N ASN A 73 14.22 -24.53 13.50
CA ASN A 73 14.12 -24.49 12.03
C ASN A 73 14.34 -23.10 11.42
N GLY A 74 15.18 -22.27 12.09
CA GLY A 74 15.50 -20.92 11.65
C GLY A 74 14.45 -19.86 11.95
N MET A 75 13.44 -20.17 12.73
CA MET A 75 12.30 -19.32 13.07
C MET A 75 12.12 -19.16 14.57
N ALA A 76 11.68 -17.99 15.00
CA ALA A 76 11.20 -17.77 16.36
C ALA A 76 9.97 -18.65 16.65
N GLN A 77 9.94 -19.28 17.82
CA GLN A 77 8.89 -20.19 18.25
C GLN A 77 7.91 -19.49 19.20
N PRO A 78 6.62 -19.93 19.23
CA PRO A 78 5.64 -19.39 20.16
C PRO A 78 6.12 -19.52 21.61
N MET A 79 6.06 -18.43 22.37
CA MET A 79 6.48 -18.36 23.77
C MET A 79 5.42 -17.79 24.70
N LEU A 80 4.40 -17.13 24.19
CA LEU A 80 3.31 -16.54 24.94
C LEU A 80 2.00 -17.29 24.71
N ASN A 81 1.12 -17.22 25.71
CA ASN A 81 -0.22 -17.71 25.55
C ASN A 81 -1.06 -16.68 24.79
N TYR A 82 -1.60 -17.06 23.64
CA TYR A 82 -2.42 -16.18 22.81
C TYR A 82 -3.64 -15.63 23.55
N SER A 83 -4.24 -16.37 24.47
CA SER A 83 -5.39 -15.89 25.24
C SER A 83 -5.06 -14.65 26.06
N SER A 84 -3.78 -14.36 26.30
CA SER A 84 -3.35 -13.15 26.99
C SER A 84 -3.24 -11.93 26.07
N VAL A 85 -3.24 -12.14 24.75
CA VAL A 85 -3.05 -11.06 23.76
C VAL A 85 -4.24 -10.08 23.79
N ASP A 86 -5.46 -10.61 23.85
CA ASP A 86 -6.70 -9.81 23.90
C ASP A 86 -7.19 -9.49 25.32
N THR A 87 -6.30 -9.43 26.29
CA THR A 87 -6.67 -9.13 27.69
C THR A 87 -6.05 -7.82 28.18
N PRO A 88 -6.67 -7.11 29.13
CA PRO A 88 -6.09 -5.93 29.77
C PRO A 88 -4.70 -6.18 30.35
N ASN A 89 -3.89 -5.13 30.47
CA ASN A 89 -2.49 -5.21 30.91
C ASN A 89 -2.29 -5.94 32.26
N ASP A 90 -3.21 -5.86 33.19
CA ASP A 90 -3.14 -6.51 34.49
C ASP A 90 -3.19 -8.05 34.41
N LYS A 91 -3.76 -8.60 33.33
CA LYS A 91 -3.95 -10.04 33.09
C LYS A 91 -3.16 -10.58 31.90
N SER A 92 -2.61 -9.70 31.09
CA SER A 92 -1.88 -10.04 29.87
C SER A 92 -0.42 -10.34 30.17
N GLU A 93 0.20 -11.25 29.38
CA GLU A 93 1.66 -11.41 29.32
C GLU A 93 2.31 -10.32 28.45
N ILE A 94 1.49 -9.47 27.81
CA ILE A 94 1.90 -8.34 27.00
C ILE A 94 1.59 -7.05 27.74
N LEU A 95 2.56 -6.15 27.78
CA LEU A 95 2.38 -4.77 28.23
C LEU A 95 2.09 -3.89 27.01
N ARG A 96 1.03 -3.11 27.08
CA ARG A 96 0.64 -2.13 26.09
C ARG A 96 0.89 -0.74 26.62
N LEU A 97 1.59 0.05 25.85
CA LEU A 97 1.98 1.42 26.17
C LEU A 97 1.55 2.35 25.05
N CYS A 98 1.15 3.56 25.43
CA CYS A 98 1.10 4.69 24.52
C CYS A 98 2.26 5.63 24.91
N VAL A 99 3.06 6.00 23.95
CA VAL A 99 4.21 6.88 24.14
C VAL A 99 4.18 8.04 23.15
N TYR A 100 4.83 9.13 23.49
CA TYR A 100 4.93 10.33 22.67
C TYR A 100 6.41 10.62 22.42
N VAL A 101 6.86 10.31 21.21
CA VAL A 101 8.26 10.40 20.81
C VAL A 101 8.55 11.83 20.35
N GLU A 102 9.61 12.43 20.88
CA GLU A 102 10.02 13.79 20.51
C GLU A 102 10.63 13.80 19.09
N THR A 103 10.17 14.71 18.24
CA THR A 103 10.73 14.93 16.92
C THR A 103 11.81 16.02 16.91
N ASP A 104 12.33 16.37 15.74
CA ASP A 104 13.22 17.52 15.55
C ASP A 104 12.45 18.78 15.08
N HIS A 105 11.12 18.70 15.01
CA HIS A 105 10.25 19.71 14.44
C HIS A 105 9.45 20.45 15.52
N ASP A 106 9.22 21.71 15.32
CA ASP A 106 8.35 22.60 16.08
C ASP A 106 7.43 23.30 15.08
N THR A 107 6.36 22.58 14.66
CA THR A 107 5.49 23.04 13.60
C THR A 107 4.37 23.97 14.08
N ASP A 108 4.08 23.96 15.38
CA ASP A 108 3.10 24.86 16.00
C ASP A 108 3.72 26.14 16.56
N GLY A 109 5.07 26.26 16.52
CA GLY A 109 5.81 27.46 16.94
C GLY A 109 5.76 27.75 18.44
N ASP A 110 5.50 26.74 19.28
CA ASP A 110 5.41 26.91 20.74
C ASP A 110 6.79 26.90 21.42
N GLY A 111 7.86 26.65 20.67
CA GLY A 111 9.26 26.58 21.13
C GLY A 111 9.62 25.24 21.73
N LYS A 112 8.84 24.18 21.51
CA LYS A 112 9.12 22.81 21.88
C LYS A 112 8.99 21.92 20.65
N ALA A 113 9.78 20.84 20.60
CA ALA A 113 9.65 19.88 19.55
C ALA A 113 8.32 19.13 19.63
N ASP A 114 7.69 18.91 18.48
CA ASP A 114 6.44 18.15 18.36
C ASP A 114 6.62 16.70 18.79
N LEU A 115 5.58 16.11 19.34
CA LEU A 115 5.55 14.74 19.82
C LEU A 115 4.72 13.84 18.90
N VAL A 116 5.29 12.73 18.48
CA VAL A 116 4.63 11.70 17.67
C VAL A 116 4.13 10.58 18.57
N LYS A 117 2.85 10.27 18.47
CA LYS A 117 2.20 9.23 19.25
C LYS A 117 2.49 7.85 18.69
N ALA A 118 2.97 6.94 19.54
CA ALA A 118 3.22 5.56 19.21
C ALA A 118 2.56 4.60 20.19
N PHE A 119 2.05 3.50 19.67
CA PHE A 119 1.47 2.40 20.41
C PHE A 119 2.44 1.24 20.44
N VAL A 120 2.75 0.74 21.62
CA VAL A 120 3.74 -0.29 21.83
C VAL A 120 3.10 -1.50 22.49
N GLN A 121 3.35 -2.66 21.93
CA GLN A 121 2.98 -3.94 22.50
C GLN A 121 4.25 -4.74 22.69
N VAL A 122 4.59 -5.03 23.94
CA VAL A 122 5.84 -5.69 24.29
C VAL A 122 5.61 -6.81 25.32
N PRO A 123 6.21 -8.00 25.13
CA PRO A 123 6.16 -9.05 26.14
C PRO A 123 6.70 -8.58 27.49
N LYS A 124 5.94 -8.79 28.57
CA LYS A 124 6.36 -8.41 29.93
C LYS A 124 7.69 -9.01 30.34
N SER A 125 8.00 -10.20 29.88
CA SER A 125 9.29 -10.86 30.13
C SER A 125 10.48 -10.08 29.54
N ALA A 126 10.30 -9.36 28.42
CA ALA A 126 11.31 -8.45 27.89
C ALA A 126 11.44 -7.20 28.78
N VAL A 127 10.33 -6.62 29.23
CA VAL A 127 10.32 -5.49 30.17
C VAL A 127 11.00 -5.86 31.50
N GLU A 128 10.81 -7.09 31.96
CA GLU A 128 11.46 -7.66 33.16
C GLU A 128 12.95 -7.97 32.94
N GLY A 129 13.46 -7.78 31.72
CA GLY A 129 14.88 -7.97 31.39
C GLY A 129 15.31 -9.41 31.20
N LYS A 130 14.39 -10.36 31.01
CA LYS A 130 14.74 -11.77 30.74
C LYS A 130 15.39 -11.93 29.36
N TYR A 131 15.04 -11.10 28.41
CA TYR A 131 15.66 -10.95 27.09
C TYR A 131 15.42 -9.53 26.57
N LYS A 132 15.96 -9.21 25.39
CA LYS A 132 15.68 -7.96 24.68
C LYS A 132 14.82 -8.28 23.47
N ALA A 133 13.62 -7.70 23.36
CA ALA A 133 12.74 -7.87 22.22
C ALA A 133 13.23 -7.00 21.06
N ALA A 134 13.31 -7.56 19.85
CA ALA A 134 13.42 -6.74 18.66
C ALA A 134 12.04 -6.18 18.30
N ALA A 135 12.01 -5.00 17.71
CA ALA A 135 10.77 -4.34 17.35
C ALA A 135 10.41 -4.57 15.87
N ILE A 136 9.15 -4.90 15.64
CA ILE A 136 8.50 -4.80 14.34
C ILE A 136 7.66 -3.54 14.39
N TYR A 137 8.01 -2.57 13.55
CA TYR A 137 7.38 -1.27 13.50
C TYR A 137 6.55 -1.12 12.22
N ASP A 138 5.25 -0.88 12.39
CA ASP A 138 4.28 -0.55 11.36
C ASP A 138 3.95 0.95 11.46
N PRO A 139 4.58 1.79 10.66
CA PRO A 139 4.24 3.21 10.59
C PRO A 139 2.94 3.38 9.80
N THR A 140 2.12 4.33 10.21
CA THR A 140 0.87 4.62 9.50
C THR A 140 0.61 6.12 9.45
N PRO A 141 0.19 6.68 8.32
CA PRO A 141 -0.29 8.05 8.23
C PRO A 141 -1.73 8.16 8.75
N TYR A 142 -2.39 7.02 8.93
CA TYR A 142 -3.76 6.93 9.41
C TYR A 142 -3.77 6.86 10.94
N PRO A 143 -4.92 7.13 11.57
CA PRO A 143 -4.97 7.04 13.02
C PRO A 143 -4.68 5.62 13.49
N ALA A 144 -3.46 5.41 13.98
CA ALA A 144 -3.07 4.16 14.60
C ALA A 144 -4.04 3.83 15.72
N GLY A 145 -4.52 2.60 15.75
CA GLY A 145 -5.41 2.18 16.79
C GLY A 145 -6.83 2.72 16.72
N VAL A 146 -7.24 3.33 15.65
CA VAL A 146 -8.63 3.77 15.47
C VAL A 146 -9.37 2.80 14.55
N TYR A 147 -10.45 2.25 15.05
CA TYR A 147 -11.27 1.32 14.32
C TYR A 147 -12.36 2.02 13.49
N GLU A 148 -12.55 1.62 12.25
CA GLU A 148 -13.53 2.21 11.32
C GLU A 148 -14.95 2.35 11.85
N LYS A 149 -15.36 1.53 12.80
CA LYS A 149 -16.71 1.58 13.39
C LYS A 149 -16.95 2.74 14.32
N THR A 150 -15.92 3.44 14.75
CA THR A 150 -16.08 4.60 15.63
C THR A 150 -16.65 5.81 14.91
N LYS A 151 -17.13 5.64 13.71
CA LYS A 151 -18.04 6.51 13.14
C LYS A 151 -17.81 7.71 12.46
N GLY A 152 -18.33 7.65 11.42
CA GLY A 152 -18.62 8.82 10.63
C GLY A 152 -17.27 9.41 10.30
N TYR A 153 -16.69 8.84 9.28
CA TYR A 153 -15.63 9.47 8.54
C TYR A 153 -15.81 10.95 8.64
N LEU A 154 -14.80 11.60 9.09
CA LEU A 154 -14.78 13.03 9.07
C LEU A 154 -14.93 13.45 7.65
N THR A 155 -16.14 13.78 7.34
CA THR A 155 -16.43 14.51 6.14
C THR A 155 -15.88 15.90 6.32
N TYR A 156 -14.63 16.12 6.03
CA TYR A 156 -14.26 17.50 5.82
C TYR A 156 -14.52 17.86 4.36
N PRO A 157 -15.11 19.02 4.17
CA PRO A 157 -15.41 19.48 2.84
C PRO A 157 -14.08 19.90 2.19
N TYR A 158 -13.59 19.07 1.31
CA TYR A 158 -12.52 19.43 0.41
C TYR A 158 -13.15 20.08 -0.81
N ALA A 159 -13.20 21.38 -0.78
CA ALA A 159 -13.56 22.15 -1.96
C ALA A 159 -12.61 23.33 -1.97
N GLU A 160 -11.71 23.31 -2.87
CA GLU A 160 -10.62 24.24 -3.12
C GLU A 160 -10.70 25.59 -2.42
N ASP A 161 -11.26 26.62 -3.12
CA ASP A 161 -11.33 27.98 -2.61
C ASP A 161 -12.42 28.21 -1.56
N SER A 162 -13.32 27.26 -1.37
CA SER A 162 -14.44 27.35 -0.42
C SER A 162 -14.20 26.64 0.90
N PHE A 163 -13.09 25.87 1.01
CA PHE A 163 -12.80 25.11 2.21
C PHE A 163 -12.30 26.02 3.34
N ASP A 164 -12.93 25.94 4.48
CA ASP A 164 -12.52 26.65 5.68
C ASP A 164 -11.59 25.77 6.52
N TYR A 165 -10.31 25.82 6.23
CA TYR A 165 -9.27 25.07 6.93
C TYR A 165 -9.28 25.33 8.44
N ASN A 166 -9.80 26.47 8.91
CA ASN A 166 -9.92 26.75 10.34
C ASN A 166 -10.86 25.79 11.07
N LYS A 167 -11.69 25.03 10.38
CA LYS A 167 -12.51 23.99 10.98
C LYS A 167 -11.73 22.72 11.32
N LEU A 168 -10.54 22.55 10.79
CA LEU A 168 -9.67 21.42 11.10
C LEU A 168 -8.94 21.59 12.42
N TYR A 169 -8.95 22.78 13.02
CA TYR A 169 -8.03 23.12 14.09
C TYR A 169 -8.72 23.60 15.34
N GLN A 170 -8.19 23.17 16.48
CA GLN A 170 -8.55 23.63 17.79
C GLN A 170 -7.30 24.14 18.50
N GLU A 171 -7.43 25.17 19.29
CA GLU A 171 -6.36 25.59 20.18
C GLU A 171 -6.23 24.53 21.29
N GLY A 172 -5.13 23.79 21.29
CA GLY A 172 -4.90 22.73 22.25
C GLY A 172 -4.06 23.17 23.44
N ALA A 173 -3.90 22.26 24.39
CA ALA A 173 -3.04 22.48 25.53
C ALA A 173 -1.57 22.46 25.09
N LYS A 174 -0.80 23.47 25.50
CA LYS A 174 0.64 23.50 25.29
C LYS A 174 1.33 22.65 26.35
N ARG A 175 2.35 21.88 25.92
CA ARG A 175 3.19 21.11 26.81
C ARG A 175 3.92 22.04 27.79
N GLU A 176 3.77 21.78 29.07
CA GLU A 176 4.53 22.53 30.11
C GLU A 176 5.98 22.01 30.15
N THR A 177 6.92 22.93 30.33
CA THR A 177 8.31 22.58 30.65
C THR A 177 8.44 22.26 32.10
N SER A 178 8.31 21.02 32.50
CA SER A 178 8.66 20.49 33.82
C SER A 178 10.00 19.75 33.74
N GLU A 179 10.55 19.42 34.92
CA GLU A 179 11.73 18.54 34.97
C GLU A 179 11.37 17.17 34.40
N ARG A 180 12.15 16.69 33.42
CA ARG A 180 11.95 15.38 32.80
C ARG A 180 12.42 14.29 33.76
N ILE A 181 11.57 13.30 34.01
CA ILE A 181 11.86 12.16 34.85
C ILE A 181 11.87 10.91 34.00
N SER A 182 13.05 10.26 33.90
CA SER A 182 13.18 9.01 33.16
C SER A 182 12.87 7.81 34.03
N THR A 183 11.70 7.17 33.87
CA THR A 183 11.33 6.00 34.66
C THR A 183 10.27 5.13 33.99
N MET A 184 10.63 3.86 33.74
CA MET A 184 9.69 2.85 33.25
C MET A 184 8.53 2.61 34.23
N ASP A 185 8.77 2.70 35.54
CA ASP A 185 7.72 2.48 36.53
C ASP A 185 6.66 3.59 36.51
N ALA A 186 7.08 4.83 36.30
CA ALA A 186 6.15 5.94 36.17
C ALA A 186 5.37 5.84 34.87
N ALA A 187 6.07 5.49 33.78
CA ALA A 187 5.45 5.25 32.50
C ALA A 187 4.44 4.10 32.52
N ALA A 188 4.81 2.96 33.13
CA ALA A 188 3.93 1.82 33.29
C ALA A 188 2.67 2.18 34.10
N LYS A 189 2.79 3.05 35.09
CA LYS A 189 1.64 3.54 35.85
C LYS A 189 0.78 4.50 35.08
N ALA A 190 1.38 5.42 34.33
CA ALA A 190 0.64 6.40 33.55
C ALA A 190 -0.12 5.73 32.39
N ASN A 191 0.46 4.68 31.83
CA ASN A 191 -0.09 3.94 30.66
C ASN A 191 -0.69 2.58 31.04
N SER A 192 -0.67 2.18 32.31
CA SER A 192 -1.18 0.89 32.78
C SER A 192 -2.69 0.80 32.80
N SER A 193 -3.34 1.96 32.71
CA SER A 193 -4.78 1.92 32.67
C SER A 193 -5.19 1.17 31.42
N ASP A 194 -6.33 0.60 31.49
CA ASP A 194 -7.16 0.18 30.39
C ASP A 194 -7.26 1.21 29.26
N TRP A 195 -6.23 2.06 29.08
CA TRP A 195 -6.32 3.20 28.17
C TRP A 195 -6.62 2.76 26.76
N ILE A 196 -5.87 1.79 26.25
CA ILE A 196 -6.12 1.22 24.92
C ILE A 196 -7.48 0.54 24.84
N TYR A 197 -7.93 -0.06 25.95
CA TYR A 197 -9.23 -0.72 26.04
C TYR A 197 -10.38 0.25 26.36
N ASN A 198 -10.11 1.32 27.13
CA ASN A 198 -11.14 2.24 27.60
C ASN A 198 -11.43 3.39 26.62
N VAL A 199 -10.43 3.92 25.94
CA VAL A 199 -10.66 4.97 24.92
C VAL A 199 -11.58 4.44 23.83
N ALA A 200 -11.49 3.18 23.58
CA ALA A 200 -12.22 2.56 22.51
C ALA A 200 -13.47 1.84 22.95
N GLY A 201 -13.79 1.88 24.19
CA GLY A 201 -14.92 1.11 24.68
C GLY A 201 -14.83 -0.35 24.23
N THR A 202 -13.65 -0.93 24.26
CA THR A 202 -13.33 -2.27 23.78
C THR A 202 -13.28 -2.46 22.25
N GLU A 203 -13.55 -1.43 21.48
CA GLU A 203 -13.55 -1.58 20.01
C GLU A 203 -12.12 -1.59 19.41
N TYR A 204 -11.11 -1.15 20.16
CA TYR A 204 -9.72 -1.14 19.71
C TYR A 204 -8.92 -2.37 20.10
N GLY A 205 -9.34 -3.09 21.14
CA GLY A 205 -8.54 -4.20 21.67
C GLY A 205 -8.26 -5.33 20.68
N GLY A 206 -9.15 -5.58 19.74
CA GLY A 206 -8.99 -6.66 18.78
C GLY A 206 -8.31 -6.26 17.47
N TYR A 207 -8.06 -4.98 17.29
CA TYR A 207 -7.60 -4.49 15.98
C TYR A 207 -6.09 -4.57 15.80
N TYR A 208 -5.34 -4.35 16.84
CA TYR A 208 -3.89 -4.38 16.84
C TYR A 208 -3.28 -5.76 16.61
N PHE A 209 -4.10 -6.80 16.68
CA PHE A 209 -3.64 -8.17 16.69
C PHE A 209 -4.20 -8.96 15.52
N SER A 210 -4.30 -8.37 14.36
CA SER A 210 -4.74 -9.10 13.20
C SER A 210 -3.58 -9.57 12.33
N GLY A 211 -3.67 -10.81 11.87
CA GLY A 211 -2.73 -11.33 10.89
C GLY A 211 -1.31 -11.52 11.41
N MET A 212 -0.36 -10.79 10.82
CA MET A 212 1.07 -10.97 11.06
C MET A 212 1.47 -10.59 12.49
N TYR A 213 0.87 -9.57 13.09
CA TYR A 213 1.30 -9.10 14.41
C TYR A 213 0.97 -10.07 15.53
N ASP A 214 -0.20 -10.73 15.48
CA ASP A 214 -0.50 -11.84 16.40
C ASP A 214 0.58 -12.92 16.33
N TYR A 215 0.97 -13.27 15.11
CA TYR A 215 1.97 -14.29 14.84
C TYR A 215 3.33 -13.95 15.46
N PHE A 216 3.78 -12.71 15.35
CA PHE A 216 5.08 -12.28 15.88
C PHE A 216 5.03 -11.98 17.36
N LEU A 217 3.93 -11.40 17.84
CA LEU A 217 3.79 -11.03 19.26
C LEU A 217 3.83 -12.26 20.16
N VAL A 218 3.14 -13.36 19.80
CA VAL A 218 3.20 -14.61 20.57
C VAL A 218 4.58 -15.27 20.55
N ARG A 219 5.46 -14.86 19.61
CA ARG A 219 6.85 -15.34 19.49
C ARG A 219 7.87 -14.45 20.19
N GLY A 220 7.43 -13.39 20.85
CA GLY A 220 8.30 -12.57 21.70
C GLY A 220 8.89 -11.33 21.01
N PHE A 221 8.48 -11.01 19.80
CA PHE A 221 8.78 -9.71 19.22
C PHE A 221 7.94 -8.63 19.88
N ALA A 222 8.44 -7.42 19.92
CA ALA A 222 7.61 -6.25 20.19
C ALA A 222 6.96 -5.77 18.90
N VAL A 223 5.75 -5.25 18.97
CA VAL A 223 5.03 -4.62 17.86
C VAL A 223 4.80 -3.16 18.21
N VAL A 224 5.17 -2.27 17.30
CA VAL A 224 5.02 -0.82 17.44
C VAL A 224 4.23 -0.31 16.25
N GLU A 225 3.19 0.47 16.52
CA GLU A 225 2.47 1.26 15.52
C GLU A 225 2.61 2.74 15.91
N ALA A 226 2.90 3.62 14.95
CA ALA A 226 2.94 5.04 15.23
C ALA A 226 2.09 5.81 14.23
N CYS A 227 1.35 6.78 14.76
CA CYS A 227 0.75 7.83 13.96
C CYS A 227 1.86 8.80 13.54
N GLY A 228 1.91 9.20 12.28
CA GLY A 228 2.83 10.22 11.82
C GLY A 228 2.60 11.56 12.52
N ILE A 229 3.50 12.50 12.31
CA ILE A 229 3.34 13.87 12.78
C ILE A 229 2.01 14.45 12.27
N GLY A 230 1.32 15.23 13.10
CA GLY A 230 0.04 15.85 12.73
C GLY A 230 -1.13 14.89 12.55
N THR A 231 -0.96 13.60 12.80
CA THR A 231 -2.06 12.61 12.76
C THR A 231 -2.52 12.27 14.17
N TYR A 232 -3.54 11.45 14.30
CA TYR A 232 -4.27 11.13 15.51
C TYR A 232 -3.42 11.10 16.81
N GLY A 233 -3.57 12.15 17.62
CA GLY A 233 -2.90 12.30 18.91
C GLY A 233 -1.44 12.73 18.87
N SER A 234 -0.82 12.81 17.70
CA SER A 234 0.48 13.45 17.51
C SER A 234 0.34 14.98 17.50
N GLU A 235 1.41 15.67 17.86
CA GLU A 235 1.52 17.13 17.65
C GLU A 235 1.97 17.44 16.22
N GLY A 236 1.94 18.69 15.84
CA GLY A 236 2.35 19.16 14.54
C GLY A 236 1.30 19.00 13.45
N PHE A 237 1.74 19.05 12.21
CA PHE A 237 0.89 18.85 11.04
C PHE A 237 1.53 17.92 10.01
N GLU A 238 0.70 17.11 9.39
CA GLU A 238 1.12 16.12 8.41
C GLU A 238 1.16 16.72 7.00
N LEU A 239 2.23 16.43 6.26
CA LEU A 239 2.39 16.71 4.84
C LEU A 239 2.84 15.44 4.13
N CYS A 240 1.91 14.82 3.42
CA CYS A 240 2.10 13.57 2.73
C CYS A 240 3.36 13.57 1.86
N GLY A 241 4.22 12.59 2.07
CA GLY A 241 5.39 12.37 1.23
C GLY A 241 6.56 13.30 1.47
N THR A 242 6.56 14.12 2.52
CA THR A 242 7.62 15.10 2.79
C THR A 242 8.65 14.59 3.80
N ASP A 243 9.78 15.33 3.87
CA ASP A 243 10.81 15.08 4.90
C ASP A 243 10.26 15.16 6.32
N LEU A 244 9.25 15.98 6.56
CA LEU A 244 8.60 16.15 7.85
C LEU A 244 7.97 14.82 8.33
N GLU A 245 7.23 14.16 7.45
CA GLU A 245 6.64 12.86 7.72
C GLU A 245 7.71 11.80 7.92
N ARG A 246 8.65 11.69 6.97
CA ARG A 246 9.78 10.74 7.02
C ARG A 246 10.55 10.83 8.35
N ASP A 247 10.93 12.04 8.72
CA ASP A 247 11.75 12.30 9.90
C ASP A 247 10.97 12.01 11.20
N SER A 248 9.65 12.23 11.20
CA SER A 248 8.80 11.88 12.34
C SER A 248 8.80 10.37 12.63
N HIS A 249 8.74 9.54 11.60
CA HIS A 249 8.82 8.09 11.73
C HIS A 249 10.24 7.60 12.04
N LYS A 250 11.27 8.26 11.51
CA LYS A 250 12.68 8.02 11.88
C LYS A 250 12.89 8.21 13.37
N CYS A 251 12.30 9.24 13.98
CA CYS A 251 12.40 9.51 15.42
C CYS A 251 11.89 8.34 16.29
N VAL A 252 10.87 7.62 15.83
CA VAL A 252 10.38 6.41 16.53
C VAL A 252 11.45 5.31 16.54
N VAL A 253 12.16 5.11 15.41
CA VAL A 253 13.27 4.16 15.34
C VAL A 253 14.39 4.58 16.29
N GLU A 254 14.73 5.87 16.34
CA GLU A 254 15.75 6.41 17.25
C GLU A 254 15.35 6.23 18.74
N TRP A 255 14.08 6.37 19.08
CA TRP A 255 13.61 6.04 20.44
C TRP A 255 13.77 4.55 20.77
N LEU A 256 13.44 3.66 19.83
CA LEU A 256 13.59 2.21 20.00
C LEU A 256 15.07 1.79 20.15
N THR A 257 16.00 2.58 19.63
CA THR A 257 17.45 2.37 19.80
C THR A 257 18.03 3.06 21.03
N GLY A 258 17.24 3.88 21.72
CA GLY A 258 17.66 4.64 22.90
C GLY A 258 18.39 5.95 22.59
N ASP A 259 18.36 6.39 21.36
CA ASP A 259 19.04 7.60 20.88
C ASP A 259 18.12 8.85 20.95
N ARG A 260 16.83 8.70 21.32
CA ARG A 260 15.84 9.78 21.38
C ARG A 260 14.89 9.64 22.58
N PRO A 261 14.45 10.75 23.22
CA PRO A 261 13.49 10.72 24.30
C PRO A 261 12.06 10.49 23.79
N ALA A 262 11.23 9.88 24.64
CA ALA A 262 9.79 9.84 24.51
C ALA A 262 9.16 10.01 25.88
N PHE A 263 7.88 10.34 25.91
CA PHE A 263 7.15 10.69 27.14
C PHE A 263 5.88 9.85 27.29
N THR A 264 5.37 9.79 28.52
CA THR A 264 4.12 9.09 28.86
C THR A 264 2.88 9.85 28.38
N ASP A 265 2.99 11.16 28.23
CA ASP A 265 1.95 12.07 27.78
C ASP A 265 2.57 13.36 27.24
N LYS A 266 1.75 14.25 26.68
CA LYS A 266 2.19 15.51 26.07
C LYS A 266 2.43 16.63 27.09
N GLU A 267 2.07 16.45 28.35
CA GLU A 267 1.98 17.54 29.35
C GLU A 267 3.04 17.43 30.44
N ASN A 268 3.24 16.24 31.01
CA ASN A 268 3.98 16.06 32.28
C ASN A 268 5.49 15.84 32.10
N ASN A 269 6.00 15.67 30.87
CA ASN A 269 7.40 15.39 30.55
C ASN A 269 8.01 14.20 31.33
N VAL A 270 7.21 13.18 31.63
CA VAL A 270 7.69 11.94 32.24
C VAL A 270 8.26 11.07 31.13
N GLU A 271 9.58 10.99 31.07
CA GLU A 271 10.28 10.25 30.04
C GLU A 271 10.07 8.74 30.19
N ILE A 272 9.86 8.07 29.06
CA ILE A 272 9.79 6.61 28.96
C ILE A 272 10.84 6.08 27.98
N ARG A 273 11.58 5.06 28.38
CA ARG A 273 12.65 4.46 27.60
C ARG A 273 12.28 3.09 27.08
N ALA A 274 12.76 2.77 25.90
CA ALA A 274 12.62 1.43 25.31
C ALA A 274 13.71 0.46 25.80
N ASP A 275 14.01 0.44 27.09
CA ASP A 275 15.07 -0.40 27.68
C ASP A 275 14.83 -1.91 27.44
N TRP A 276 13.62 -2.29 27.13
CA TRP A 276 13.23 -3.64 26.73
C TRP A 276 13.67 -3.98 25.29
N CYS A 277 13.92 -2.99 24.45
CA CYS A 277 14.26 -3.19 23.04
C CYS A 277 15.72 -3.64 22.87
N SER A 278 15.96 -4.48 21.87
CA SER A 278 17.32 -4.92 21.49
C SER A 278 18.09 -3.82 20.74
N GLY A 279 17.42 -2.79 20.26
CA GLY A 279 17.95 -1.80 19.33
C GLY A 279 17.96 -2.29 17.87
N ASN A 280 17.39 -3.46 17.59
CA ASN A 280 17.16 -3.95 16.23
C ASN A 280 15.70 -3.77 15.88
N VAL A 281 15.44 -3.05 14.79
CA VAL A 281 14.12 -2.67 14.32
C VAL A 281 13.95 -3.19 12.89
N ALA A 282 12.78 -3.77 12.61
CA ALA A 282 12.28 -3.98 11.26
C ALA A 282 11.06 -3.09 11.04
N MET A 283 10.90 -2.52 9.85
CA MET A 283 9.68 -1.81 9.48
C MET A 283 8.91 -2.59 8.42
N THR A 284 7.59 -2.54 8.50
CA THR A 284 6.70 -3.21 7.54
C THR A 284 5.37 -2.49 7.46
N GLY A 285 4.62 -2.74 6.43
CA GLY A 285 3.28 -2.24 6.23
C GLY A 285 2.87 -2.37 4.77
N CYS A 286 1.63 -2.02 4.45
CA CYS A 286 1.06 -2.13 3.11
C CYS A 286 0.66 -0.76 2.58
N SER A 287 0.79 -0.56 1.26
CA SER A 287 0.36 0.69 0.63
C SER A 287 1.15 1.90 1.16
N TYR A 288 0.49 2.93 1.63
CA TYR A 288 1.15 4.04 2.31
C TYR A 288 1.97 3.55 3.53
N GLY A 289 1.46 2.59 4.32
CA GLY A 289 2.25 1.94 5.37
C GLY A 289 3.47 1.17 4.85
N GLY A 290 3.51 0.77 3.57
CA GLY A 290 4.67 0.21 2.88
C GLY A 290 5.63 1.27 2.32
N THR A 291 5.13 2.48 2.07
CA THR A 291 5.90 3.67 1.67
C THR A 291 6.81 4.14 2.81
N LEU A 292 6.23 4.35 4.00
CA LEU A 292 6.94 4.88 5.16
C LEU A 292 8.18 4.07 5.59
N PRO A 293 8.19 2.72 5.58
CA PRO A 293 9.42 1.94 5.77
C PRO A 293 10.51 2.27 4.76
N TYR A 294 10.14 2.51 3.52
CA TYR A 294 11.09 2.86 2.48
C TYR A 294 11.65 4.28 2.69
N GLU A 295 10.79 5.26 2.95
CA GLU A 295 11.22 6.63 3.27
C GLU A 295 12.22 6.65 4.43
N VAL A 296 11.91 5.96 5.53
CA VAL A 296 12.80 5.90 6.68
C VAL A 296 14.11 5.17 6.35
N ALA A 297 14.07 4.15 5.48
CA ALA A 297 15.29 3.46 5.05
C ALA A 297 16.28 4.39 4.34
N THR A 298 15.79 5.38 3.58
CA THR A 298 16.64 6.36 2.88
C THR A 298 17.42 7.28 3.84
N THR A 299 17.00 7.38 5.10
CA THR A 299 17.71 8.17 6.12
C THR A 299 18.97 7.48 6.65
N GLY A 300 19.11 6.17 6.47
CA GLY A 300 20.19 5.38 7.06
C GLY A 300 20.15 5.29 8.59
N VAL A 301 18.98 5.48 9.20
CA VAL A 301 18.83 5.50 10.66
C VAL A 301 19.38 4.26 11.32
N LYS A 302 20.17 4.47 12.35
CA LYS A 302 20.80 3.39 13.12
C LYS A 302 19.74 2.49 13.77
N GLY A 303 19.92 1.19 13.67
CA GLY A 303 19.04 0.19 14.27
C GLY A 303 17.97 -0.34 13.33
N LEU A 304 17.62 0.35 12.26
CA LEU A 304 16.81 -0.22 11.20
C LEU A 304 17.62 -1.29 10.44
N LYS A 305 17.25 -2.55 10.60
CA LYS A 305 17.98 -3.71 10.06
C LYS A 305 17.41 -4.20 8.75
N THR A 306 16.11 -4.12 8.61
CA THR A 306 15.40 -4.58 7.42
C THR A 306 14.06 -3.92 7.28
N ILE A 307 13.52 -3.90 6.06
CA ILE A 307 12.15 -3.52 5.80
C ILE A 307 11.43 -4.63 5.01
N ILE A 308 10.11 -4.74 5.21
CA ILE A 308 9.23 -5.60 4.42
C ILE A 308 8.09 -4.72 3.87
N PRO A 309 8.36 -3.89 2.87
CA PRO A 309 7.34 -3.04 2.27
C PRO A 309 6.44 -3.87 1.35
N VAL A 310 5.12 -3.75 1.53
CA VAL A 310 4.12 -4.41 0.69
C VAL A 310 3.41 -3.35 -0.14
N ALA A 311 3.52 -3.42 -1.46
CA ALA A 311 2.88 -2.48 -2.38
C ALA A 311 3.09 -1.01 -1.97
N GLY A 312 4.32 -0.66 -1.55
CA GLY A 312 4.67 0.69 -1.11
C GLY A 312 5.01 1.61 -2.27
N ILE A 313 4.83 2.91 -2.07
CA ILE A 313 5.17 3.97 -3.01
C ILE A 313 6.64 4.35 -2.80
N SER A 314 7.42 4.46 -3.87
CA SER A 314 8.80 4.93 -3.84
C SER A 314 8.98 6.32 -4.45
N ASN A 315 7.97 6.76 -5.21
CA ASN A 315 7.93 8.06 -5.86
C ASN A 315 6.47 8.50 -5.98
N TRP A 316 6.09 9.57 -5.29
CA TRP A 316 4.72 10.07 -5.29
C TRP A 316 4.30 10.64 -6.64
N TYR A 317 5.25 11.21 -7.40
CA TYR A 317 4.97 11.59 -8.77
C TYR A 317 4.49 10.38 -9.60
N ASP A 318 5.24 9.30 -9.61
CA ASP A 318 4.89 8.10 -10.37
C ASP A 318 3.67 7.34 -9.79
N TYR A 319 3.17 7.73 -8.64
CA TYR A 319 1.89 7.23 -8.10
C TYR A 319 0.71 7.94 -8.77
N THR A 320 0.79 9.24 -8.99
CA THR A 320 -0.31 10.06 -9.51
C THR A 320 -0.12 10.47 -10.98
N ASN A 321 1.10 10.45 -11.48
CA ASN A 321 1.46 10.89 -12.83
C ASN A 321 2.22 9.80 -13.58
N SER A 322 2.40 9.98 -14.87
CA SER A 322 3.23 9.12 -15.72
C SER A 322 3.69 9.91 -16.94
N GLN A 323 4.99 9.94 -17.21
CA GLN A 323 5.58 10.52 -18.40
C GLN A 323 4.96 11.88 -18.81
N GLY A 324 4.88 12.80 -17.88
CA GLY A 324 4.41 14.18 -18.13
C GLY A 324 2.90 14.40 -18.04
N VAL A 325 2.10 13.37 -17.79
CA VAL A 325 0.63 13.49 -17.71
C VAL A 325 0.11 13.04 -16.35
N SER A 326 -0.91 13.75 -15.84
CA SER A 326 -1.64 13.28 -14.65
C SER A 326 -2.46 12.04 -14.99
N ARG A 327 -2.21 10.97 -14.25
CA ARG A 327 -2.84 9.67 -14.37
C ARG A 327 -4.11 9.56 -13.55
N THR A 328 -4.30 10.44 -12.59
CA THR A 328 -5.48 10.47 -11.72
C THR A 328 -6.41 11.61 -12.13
N SER A 329 -7.66 11.51 -11.72
CA SER A 329 -8.61 12.63 -11.85
C SER A 329 -8.24 13.82 -10.96
N GLU A 330 -7.27 13.65 -10.08
CA GLU A 330 -6.82 14.63 -9.11
C GLU A 330 -5.32 14.92 -9.31
N PRO A 331 -4.94 15.97 -10.05
CA PRO A 331 -3.52 16.30 -10.29
C PRO A 331 -2.79 16.75 -9.02
N HIS A 332 -3.50 16.95 -7.92
CA HIS A 332 -3.02 17.39 -6.61
C HIS A 332 -3.47 16.40 -5.52
N TYR A 333 -2.94 15.20 -5.57
CA TYR A 333 -3.39 14.12 -4.69
C TYR A 333 -2.77 14.17 -3.29
N THR A 334 -1.52 14.61 -3.15
CA THR A 334 -0.82 14.56 -1.87
C THR A 334 -1.30 15.64 -0.89
N ASP A 335 -1.74 16.79 -1.37
CA ASP A 335 -2.40 17.81 -0.54
C ASP A 335 -3.74 17.32 -0.01
N HIS A 336 -4.51 16.63 -0.86
CA HIS A 336 -5.76 16.00 -0.46
C HIS A 336 -5.53 14.92 0.60
N LEU A 337 -4.53 14.07 0.41
CA LEU A 337 -4.21 13.00 1.34
C LEU A 337 -3.70 13.56 2.69
N SER A 338 -2.86 14.60 2.65
CA SER A 338 -2.43 15.34 3.85
C SER A 338 -3.63 15.89 4.65
N ALA A 339 -4.54 16.57 3.96
CA ALA A 339 -5.75 17.09 4.60
C ALA A 339 -6.64 15.98 5.17
N TYR A 340 -6.74 14.84 4.48
CA TYR A 340 -7.49 13.68 4.95
C TYR A 340 -6.88 13.10 6.24
N ASN A 341 -5.57 12.90 6.27
CA ASN A 341 -4.87 12.37 7.45
C ASN A 341 -4.96 13.33 8.63
N ALA A 342 -4.75 14.63 8.41
CA ALA A 342 -4.97 15.66 9.42
C ALA A 342 -6.42 15.71 9.92
N GLY A 343 -7.38 15.48 9.03
CA GLY A 343 -8.81 15.41 9.36
C GLY A 343 -9.13 14.34 10.41
N SER A 344 -8.38 13.26 10.46
CA SER A 344 -8.54 12.20 11.47
C SER A 344 -8.24 12.67 12.89
N LEU A 345 -7.57 13.80 13.07
CA LEU A 345 -7.33 14.47 14.36
C LEU A 345 -8.61 14.88 15.08
N PHE A 346 -9.73 15.04 14.39
CA PHE A 346 -11.02 15.30 15.06
C PHE A 346 -11.48 14.21 16.04
N LEU A 347 -10.80 13.08 16.03
CA LEU A 347 -11.01 12.01 17.00
C LEU A 347 -10.21 12.23 18.29
N ASP A 348 -9.32 13.21 18.33
CA ASP A 348 -8.53 13.57 19.52
C ASP A 348 -8.93 14.96 20.02
N ASP A 349 -9.36 15.05 21.28
CA ASP A 349 -9.77 16.30 21.91
C ASP A 349 -8.59 17.23 22.28
N ASN A 350 -7.34 16.76 22.14
CA ASN A 350 -6.15 17.44 22.63
C ASN A 350 -5.13 17.84 21.56
N TRP A 351 -5.51 17.87 20.30
CA TRP A 351 -4.55 18.24 19.27
C TRP A 351 -4.43 19.75 19.07
N THR A 352 -3.21 20.14 18.74
CA THR A 352 -2.81 21.55 18.66
C THR A 352 -2.06 21.76 17.38
N VAL A 353 -2.67 22.38 16.40
CA VAL A 353 -1.96 22.81 15.21
C VAL A 353 -2.34 24.25 14.88
N PRO A 354 -1.38 25.12 14.55
CA PRO A 354 -1.68 26.47 14.09
C PRO A 354 -2.46 26.44 12.78
N ASN A 355 -3.71 26.83 12.84
CA ASN A 355 -4.64 26.80 11.72
C ASN A 355 -4.13 27.50 10.47
N GLU A 356 -3.55 28.70 10.66
CA GLU A 356 -3.16 29.55 9.55
C GLU A 356 -1.96 29.00 8.81
N GLU A 357 -1.02 28.42 9.54
CA GLU A 357 0.21 27.89 8.96
C GLU A 357 -0.05 26.64 8.13
N TYR A 358 -0.74 25.66 8.70
CA TYR A 358 -1.07 24.42 7.96
C TYR A 358 -1.97 24.70 6.75
N GLY A 359 -2.98 25.56 6.92
CA GLY A 359 -3.82 25.98 5.80
C GLY A 359 -3.03 26.69 4.69
N ALA A 360 -1.96 27.43 5.05
CA ALA A 360 -1.08 28.03 4.08
C ALA A 360 -0.22 27.00 3.34
N TYR A 361 0.29 26.00 4.06
CA TYR A 361 1.05 24.88 3.49
C TYR A 361 0.21 24.08 2.49
N LEU A 362 -0.99 23.65 2.88
CA LEU A 362 -1.87 22.90 1.98
C LEU A 362 -2.20 23.68 0.71
N LYS A 363 -2.52 24.97 0.83
CA LYS A 363 -2.77 25.83 -0.34
C LYS A 363 -1.54 25.97 -1.23
N GLN A 364 -0.35 26.03 -0.65
CA GLN A 364 0.86 26.11 -1.42
C GLN A 364 1.15 24.78 -2.12
N LEU A 365 0.96 23.65 -1.43
CA LEU A 365 1.13 22.30 -1.97
C LEU A 365 0.18 22.09 -3.17
N THR A 366 -1.12 22.35 -3.01
CA THR A 366 -2.11 22.31 -4.10
C THR A 366 -1.67 23.16 -5.30
N LYS A 367 -1.20 24.38 -5.02
CA LYS A 367 -0.76 25.29 -6.08
C LYS A 367 0.46 24.74 -6.82
N ASP A 368 1.41 24.17 -6.10
CA ASP A 368 2.66 23.67 -6.69
C ASP A 368 2.40 22.38 -7.49
N GLU A 369 1.57 21.49 -6.99
CA GLU A 369 1.18 20.28 -7.71
C GLU A 369 0.41 20.60 -9.00
N ARG A 370 -0.52 21.54 -8.95
CA ARG A 370 -1.23 22.02 -10.14
C ARG A 370 -0.35 22.75 -11.13
N ALA A 371 0.61 23.55 -10.63
CA ALA A 371 1.54 24.27 -11.50
C ALA A 371 2.45 23.32 -12.28
N ALA A 372 2.77 22.16 -11.72
CA ALA A 372 3.53 21.13 -12.40
C ALA A 372 2.77 20.48 -13.57
N ASN A 373 1.44 20.51 -13.54
CA ASN A 373 0.56 20.07 -14.63
C ASN A 373 0.92 18.69 -15.20
N GLY A 374 1.16 17.72 -14.33
CA GLY A 374 1.59 16.36 -14.70
C GLY A 374 3.10 16.20 -14.94
N ASN A 375 3.89 17.27 -14.96
CA ASN A 375 5.33 17.21 -15.15
C ASN A 375 6.09 16.87 -13.86
N TYR A 376 7.24 16.21 -14.01
CA TYR A 376 8.14 15.93 -12.90
C TYR A 376 8.96 17.19 -12.56
N GLU A 377 8.37 18.08 -11.76
CA GLU A 377 9.01 19.31 -11.31
C GLU A 377 8.44 19.78 -9.96
N GLY A 378 9.00 20.86 -9.41
CA GLY A 378 8.51 21.50 -8.20
C GLY A 378 8.48 20.56 -6.99
N THR A 379 7.33 20.44 -6.35
CA THR A 379 7.15 19.62 -5.15
C THR A 379 7.41 18.14 -5.39
N TRP A 380 7.06 17.64 -6.58
CA TRP A 380 7.23 16.23 -6.94
C TRP A 380 8.68 15.75 -6.84
N THR A 381 9.66 16.62 -7.10
CA THR A 381 11.08 16.26 -6.98
C THR A 381 11.55 16.01 -5.53
N LYS A 382 10.76 16.44 -4.56
CA LYS A 382 11.04 16.25 -3.13
C LYS A 382 10.34 15.02 -2.55
N MET A 383 9.40 14.45 -3.30
CA MET A 383 8.59 13.30 -2.94
C MET A 383 9.02 12.05 -3.71
N ASP A 384 10.27 12.02 -4.18
CA ASP A 384 10.89 10.92 -4.90
C ASP A 384 12.02 10.32 -4.06
N TYR A 385 11.74 9.21 -3.39
CA TYR A 385 12.72 8.51 -2.56
C TYR A 385 13.57 7.53 -3.36
N SER A 386 13.22 7.26 -4.61
CA SER A 386 13.93 6.31 -5.46
C SER A 386 15.36 6.78 -5.79
N ASP A 387 15.62 8.08 -5.70
CA ASP A 387 16.94 8.69 -5.87
C ASP A 387 17.73 8.84 -4.56
N ASP A 388 17.08 8.70 -3.39
CA ASP A 388 17.69 8.88 -2.06
C ASP A 388 18.38 7.60 -1.53
N TYR A 389 19.01 6.82 -2.41
CA TYR A 389 19.55 5.50 -2.07
C TYR A 389 20.89 5.53 -1.32
N GLU A 390 21.63 6.63 -1.33
CA GLU A 390 23.03 6.68 -0.84
C GLU A 390 23.19 6.33 0.64
N ASN A 391 22.16 6.61 1.45
CA ASN A 391 22.17 6.35 2.89
C ASN A 391 21.52 5.01 3.27
N ILE A 392 20.89 4.29 2.35
CA ILE A 392 20.24 3.03 2.68
C ILE A 392 21.25 2.04 3.26
N ALA A 393 21.02 1.61 4.51
CA ALA A 393 21.91 0.74 5.26
C ALA A 393 21.24 -0.56 5.77
N CYS A 394 20.01 -0.80 5.39
CA CYS A 394 19.24 -1.99 5.77
C CYS A 394 18.94 -2.89 4.56
N SER A 395 18.50 -4.12 4.80
CA SER A 395 18.01 -5.02 3.76
C SER A 395 16.53 -4.81 3.47
N ALA A 396 16.01 -5.36 2.36
CA ALA A 396 14.60 -5.32 2.04
C ALA A 396 14.06 -6.65 1.50
N LEU A 397 12.84 -7.00 1.92
CA LEU A 397 11.99 -8.02 1.30
C LEU A 397 10.75 -7.32 0.72
N ILE A 398 10.81 -6.96 -0.54
CA ILE A 398 9.74 -6.27 -1.25
C ILE A 398 8.66 -7.26 -1.64
N VAL A 399 7.39 -6.94 -1.42
CA VAL A 399 6.25 -7.81 -1.77
C VAL A 399 5.25 -6.98 -2.57
N HIS A 400 4.87 -7.45 -3.78
CA HIS A 400 3.94 -6.69 -4.62
C HIS A 400 3.11 -7.57 -5.54
N GLY A 401 1.85 -7.19 -5.75
CA GLY A 401 0.94 -7.85 -6.68
C GLY A 401 1.11 -7.37 -8.13
N LEU A 402 1.23 -8.32 -9.06
CA LEU A 402 1.31 -8.02 -10.51
C LEU A 402 -0.01 -7.52 -11.10
N ASN A 403 -1.10 -7.60 -10.34
CA ASN A 403 -2.41 -7.08 -10.70
C ASN A 403 -2.82 -5.88 -9.82
N ASP A 404 -1.84 -5.17 -9.26
CA ASP A 404 -2.09 -3.98 -8.48
C ASP A 404 -2.28 -2.76 -9.39
N PHE A 405 -3.51 -2.24 -9.46
CA PHE A 405 -3.85 -1.03 -10.21
C PHE A 405 -3.92 0.21 -9.33
N ASN A 406 -3.80 0.06 -8.02
CA ASN A 406 -3.71 1.17 -7.08
C ASN A 406 -2.27 1.68 -7.02
N VAL A 407 -1.39 0.90 -6.40
CA VAL A 407 0.05 1.18 -6.40
C VAL A 407 0.68 0.35 -7.52
N LEU A 408 1.11 1.01 -8.59
CA LEU A 408 1.65 0.29 -9.75
C LEU A 408 2.97 -0.41 -9.44
N THR A 409 3.22 -1.51 -10.11
CA THR A 409 4.45 -2.31 -9.98
C THR A 409 5.74 -1.51 -10.23
N LYS A 410 5.65 -0.38 -10.94
CA LYS A 410 6.76 0.57 -11.13
C LYS A 410 7.37 1.03 -9.80
N GLN A 411 6.56 1.21 -8.77
CA GLN A 411 7.01 1.65 -7.46
C GLN A 411 8.00 0.66 -6.82
N SER A 412 7.68 -0.62 -6.86
CA SER A 412 8.58 -1.68 -6.36
C SER A 412 9.79 -1.93 -7.29
N ASP A 413 9.66 -1.69 -8.58
CA ASP A 413 10.78 -1.72 -9.52
C ASP A 413 11.82 -0.65 -9.19
N LEU A 414 11.38 0.58 -8.97
CA LEU A 414 12.25 1.70 -8.56
C LEU A 414 12.90 1.45 -7.20
N MET A 415 12.13 1.00 -6.22
CA MET A 415 12.62 0.65 -4.88
C MET A 415 13.69 -0.44 -4.94
N TYR A 416 13.44 -1.52 -5.69
CA TYR A 416 14.42 -2.58 -5.88
C TYR A 416 15.74 -2.04 -6.47
N LYS A 417 15.65 -1.23 -7.54
CA LYS A 417 16.82 -0.61 -8.17
C LYS A 417 17.59 0.29 -7.22
N ALA A 418 16.92 1.05 -6.36
CA ALA A 418 17.55 1.89 -5.35
C ALA A 418 18.34 1.06 -4.33
N PHE A 419 17.77 -0.02 -3.79
CA PHE A 419 18.47 -0.94 -2.89
C PHE A 419 19.68 -1.61 -3.55
N LYS A 420 19.58 -1.98 -4.83
CA LYS A 420 20.70 -2.51 -5.60
C LYS A 420 21.81 -1.48 -5.80
N LYS A 421 21.46 -0.22 -6.14
CA LYS A 421 22.43 0.90 -6.23
C LYS A 421 23.12 1.15 -4.89
N ALA A 422 22.41 1.03 -3.77
CA ALA A 422 22.96 1.12 -2.42
C ALA A 422 23.84 -0.08 -2.02
N GLY A 423 23.88 -1.13 -2.81
CA GLY A 423 24.64 -2.35 -2.51
C GLY A 423 24.08 -3.19 -1.36
N GLN A 424 22.79 -3.02 -1.06
CA GLN A 424 22.10 -3.73 0.01
C GLN A 424 21.50 -5.06 -0.48
N ASN A 425 21.27 -5.98 0.47
CA ASN A 425 20.55 -7.21 0.16
C ASN A 425 19.06 -6.90 -0.01
N VAL A 426 18.57 -7.14 -1.22
CA VAL A 426 17.15 -6.94 -1.57
C VAL A 426 16.61 -8.19 -2.23
N LYS A 427 15.42 -8.60 -1.79
CA LYS A 427 14.63 -9.67 -2.40
C LYS A 427 13.27 -9.10 -2.80
N VAL A 428 12.67 -9.69 -3.83
CA VAL A 428 11.32 -9.29 -4.25
C VAL A 428 10.43 -10.51 -4.51
N ILE A 429 9.21 -10.43 -4.03
CA ILE A 429 8.14 -11.41 -4.26
C ILE A 429 7.07 -10.74 -5.10
N TRP A 430 6.93 -11.19 -6.35
CA TRP A 430 5.85 -10.79 -7.24
C TRP A 430 4.75 -11.84 -7.21
N HIS A 431 3.52 -11.45 -6.91
CA HIS A 431 2.39 -12.38 -6.81
C HIS A 431 1.23 -11.99 -7.73
N GLN A 432 0.32 -12.92 -7.99
CA GLN A 432 -0.81 -12.72 -8.90
C GLN A 432 -2.05 -12.09 -8.23
N ASP A 433 -1.95 -11.62 -6.99
CA ASP A 433 -3.01 -10.81 -6.40
C ASP A 433 -2.86 -9.33 -6.82
N GLY A 434 -3.79 -8.49 -6.40
CA GLY A 434 -3.71 -7.04 -6.50
C GLY A 434 -3.06 -6.41 -5.27
N HIS A 435 -3.68 -5.34 -4.76
CA HIS A 435 -3.18 -4.54 -3.64
C HIS A 435 -3.41 -5.25 -2.30
N ASN A 436 -2.58 -6.24 -1.97
CA ASN A 436 -2.83 -7.11 -0.80
C ASN A 436 -1.55 -7.72 -0.22
N ILE A 437 -1.59 -8.06 1.08
CA ILE A 437 -0.55 -8.81 1.79
C ILE A 437 -0.74 -10.33 1.60
N LEU A 438 0.35 -11.09 1.68
CA LEU A 438 0.35 -12.53 1.47
C LEU A 438 0.03 -13.39 2.70
N HIS A 439 -0.58 -12.83 3.76
CA HIS A 439 -0.92 -13.63 4.95
C HIS A 439 -1.75 -14.86 4.63
N GLY A 440 -1.32 -15.98 5.19
CA GLY A 440 -1.96 -17.26 4.97
C GLY A 440 -1.89 -17.74 3.53
N ARG A 441 -0.87 -17.37 2.78
CA ARG A 441 -0.60 -17.86 1.42
C ARG A 441 0.78 -18.46 1.32
N TYR A 442 0.94 -19.39 0.40
CA TYR A 442 2.23 -19.98 0.10
C TYR A 442 3.03 -19.10 -0.86
N VAL A 443 4.32 -19.01 -0.61
CA VAL A 443 5.36 -18.51 -1.52
C VAL A 443 6.28 -19.71 -1.80
N GLY A 444 6.12 -20.33 -2.96
CA GLY A 444 6.68 -21.66 -3.20
C GLY A 444 6.02 -22.70 -2.30
N ASP A 445 6.83 -23.42 -1.55
CA ASP A 445 6.37 -24.45 -0.63
C ASP A 445 6.21 -23.97 0.84
N GLU A 446 6.48 -22.71 1.11
CA GLU A 446 6.48 -22.14 2.46
C GLU A 446 5.38 -21.09 2.64
N LEU A 447 4.75 -21.07 3.82
CA LEU A 447 3.82 -19.98 4.18
C LEU A 447 4.57 -18.64 4.26
N TYR A 448 3.97 -17.59 3.74
CA TYR A 448 4.54 -16.25 3.81
C TYR A 448 4.86 -15.81 5.24
N ASP A 449 4.00 -16.15 6.20
CA ASP A 449 4.21 -15.82 7.62
C ASP A 449 5.46 -16.52 8.18
N GLU A 450 5.75 -17.75 7.76
CA GLU A 450 6.98 -18.49 8.13
C GLU A 450 8.21 -17.93 7.42
N LEU A 451 8.09 -17.58 6.15
CA LEU A 451 9.15 -16.90 5.38
C LEU A 451 9.53 -15.56 6.03
N ALA A 452 8.51 -14.74 6.37
CA ALA A 452 8.73 -13.49 7.09
C ALA A 452 9.36 -13.71 8.46
N ASN A 453 9.00 -14.78 9.19
CA ASN A 453 9.62 -15.15 10.45
C ASN A 453 11.11 -15.50 10.27
N LYS A 454 11.46 -16.30 9.27
CA LYS A 454 12.87 -16.60 8.95
C LYS A 454 13.64 -15.32 8.63
N TRP A 455 13.05 -14.45 7.81
CA TRP A 455 13.65 -13.16 7.44
C TRP A 455 13.91 -12.30 8.67
N LEU A 456 12.90 -12.07 9.50
CA LEU A 456 13.02 -11.25 10.71
C LEU A 456 13.92 -11.90 11.78
N SER A 457 13.86 -13.22 11.96
CA SER A 457 14.77 -13.94 12.87
C SER A 457 16.24 -13.78 12.46
N HIS A 458 16.52 -13.79 11.15
CA HIS A 458 17.87 -13.58 10.63
C HIS A 458 18.35 -12.15 10.92
N TYR A 459 17.61 -11.14 10.42
CA TYR A 459 18.09 -9.74 10.47
C TYR A 459 18.01 -9.10 11.87
N LEU A 460 17.09 -9.55 12.72
CA LEU A 460 16.91 -8.96 14.05
C LEU A 460 17.65 -9.72 15.17
N TYR A 461 17.94 -11.02 14.98
CA TYR A 461 18.52 -11.86 16.00
C TYR A 461 19.74 -12.66 15.52
N ASP A 462 20.26 -12.37 14.33
CA ASP A 462 21.41 -13.07 13.72
C ASP A 462 21.26 -14.60 13.59
N VAL A 463 20.01 -15.09 13.50
CA VAL A 463 19.73 -16.51 13.32
C VAL A 463 20.25 -16.98 11.96
N LYS A 464 21.15 -17.97 11.97
CA LYS A 464 21.72 -18.51 10.73
C LYS A 464 20.80 -19.57 10.17
N ASN A 465 19.89 -19.15 9.28
CA ASN A 465 18.82 -19.98 8.73
C ASN A 465 18.85 -20.09 7.20
N GLY A 466 19.85 -19.50 6.54
CA GLY A 466 20.02 -19.57 5.08
C GLY A 466 19.08 -18.69 4.29
N ILE A 467 18.29 -17.80 4.93
CA ILE A 467 17.35 -16.94 4.21
C ILE A 467 18.06 -15.97 3.24
N GLU A 468 19.32 -15.63 3.49
CA GLU A 468 20.14 -14.82 2.59
C GLU A 468 20.38 -15.52 1.24
N ASP A 469 20.38 -16.86 1.22
CA ASP A 469 20.56 -17.70 0.02
C ASP A 469 19.26 -17.86 -0.77
N MET A 470 18.12 -17.33 -0.27
CA MET A 470 16.87 -17.26 -1.03
C MET A 470 17.13 -16.56 -2.36
N SER A 471 16.47 -17.02 -3.43
CA SER A 471 16.52 -16.37 -4.73
C SER A 471 16.16 -14.89 -4.63
N GLU A 472 16.83 -14.05 -5.39
CA GLU A 472 16.61 -12.60 -5.31
C GLU A 472 15.18 -12.22 -5.74
N VAL A 473 14.61 -13.00 -6.67
CA VAL A 473 13.26 -12.77 -7.17
C VAL A 473 12.44 -14.06 -7.13
N MET A 474 11.28 -13.97 -6.53
CA MET A 474 10.25 -15.02 -6.54
C MET A 474 9.02 -14.51 -7.27
N VAL A 475 8.57 -15.22 -8.31
CA VAL A 475 7.42 -14.80 -9.13
C VAL A 475 6.36 -15.88 -9.16
N GLN A 476 5.13 -15.52 -8.81
CA GLN A 476 3.98 -16.40 -9.01
C GLN A 476 3.55 -16.39 -10.48
N SER A 477 3.54 -17.54 -11.10
CA SER A 477 3.18 -17.75 -12.50
C SER A 477 1.69 -17.42 -12.75
N ASN A 478 1.42 -16.65 -13.82
CA ASN A 478 0.06 -16.41 -14.29
C ASN A 478 -0.58 -17.67 -14.91
N VAL A 479 0.23 -18.67 -15.29
CA VAL A 479 -0.25 -19.91 -15.96
C VAL A 479 -0.85 -20.88 -14.96
N ASP A 480 -0.10 -21.22 -13.91
CA ASP A 480 -0.46 -22.30 -12.97
C ASP A 480 -0.44 -21.90 -11.49
N GLY A 481 -0.04 -20.66 -11.17
CA GLY A 481 0.07 -20.15 -9.81
C GLY A 481 1.27 -20.63 -9.02
N THR A 482 2.15 -21.45 -9.62
CA THR A 482 3.40 -21.88 -8.98
C THR A 482 4.41 -20.73 -8.94
N TYR A 483 5.36 -20.80 -8.00
CA TYR A 483 6.42 -19.81 -7.92
C TYR A 483 7.66 -20.26 -8.70
N LYS A 484 8.22 -19.33 -9.46
CA LYS A 484 9.52 -19.45 -10.12
C LYS A 484 10.54 -18.52 -9.48
N SER A 485 11.79 -18.95 -9.47
CA SER A 485 12.91 -18.20 -8.90
C SER A 485 13.79 -17.65 -9.99
N TYR A 486 14.27 -16.42 -9.79
CA TYR A 486 15.22 -15.73 -10.68
C TYR A 486 16.36 -15.12 -9.87
N ASP A 487 17.52 -14.96 -10.52
CA ASP A 487 18.74 -14.45 -9.87
C ASP A 487 18.73 -12.91 -9.73
N SER A 488 17.98 -12.20 -10.57
CA SER A 488 17.88 -10.74 -10.53
C SER A 488 16.57 -10.26 -11.16
N TRP A 489 16.12 -9.07 -10.75
CA TRP A 489 14.99 -8.37 -11.35
C TRP A 489 15.44 -7.37 -12.41
N GLY A 490 14.68 -7.31 -13.52
CA GLY A 490 14.90 -6.33 -14.59
C GLY A 490 16.07 -6.64 -15.53
N GLU A 491 16.86 -7.68 -15.25
CA GLU A 491 17.87 -8.19 -16.15
C GLU A 491 17.26 -9.26 -17.06
N ALA A 492 16.48 -8.80 -18.05
CA ALA A 492 15.94 -9.68 -19.06
C ALA A 492 17.05 -10.38 -19.81
N ALA A 493 16.82 -11.65 -20.16
CA ALA A 493 17.78 -12.45 -20.91
C ALA A 493 17.94 -11.98 -22.35
N GLY A 494 16.96 -11.24 -22.85
CA GLY A 494 16.91 -10.66 -24.17
C GLY A 494 15.68 -9.78 -24.34
N SER A 495 15.45 -9.34 -25.55
CA SER A 495 14.24 -8.63 -25.96
C SER A 495 13.63 -9.26 -27.19
N LEU A 496 12.31 -9.28 -27.24
CA LEU A 496 11.54 -9.60 -28.42
C LEU A 496 10.93 -8.31 -28.97
N THR A 497 11.20 -7.98 -30.21
CA THR A 497 10.57 -6.84 -30.88
C THR A 497 9.42 -7.35 -31.76
N ALA A 498 8.19 -6.92 -31.41
CA ALA A 498 7.01 -7.20 -32.19
C ALA A 498 6.61 -5.95 -33.01
N LYS A 499 6.60 -6.08 -34.32
CA LYS A 499 6.15 -5.03 -35.24
C LYS A 499 4.85 -5.48 -35.93
N PRO A 500 3.71 -4.84 -35.60
CA PRO A 500 2.47 -5.16 -36.31
C PRO A 500 2.57 -4.87 -37.77
N ALA A 501 1.97 -5.75 -38.62
CA ALA A 501 1.88 -5.53 -40.06
C ALA A 501 0.73 -4.54 -40.34
N ALA A 502 0.95 -3.26 -40.04
CA ALA A 502 -0.02 -2.19 -40.23
C ALA A 502 0.57 -1.09 -41.13
N GLU A 503 -0.25 -0.54 -42.01
CA GLU A 503 0.15 0.52 -42.96
C GLU A 503 -0.75 1.75 -42.80
N GLY A 504 -0.25 2.90 -43.25
CA GLY A 504 -0.98 4.16 -43.26
C GLY A 504 -1.06 4.82 -41.90
N GLU A 505 -2.06 5.64 -41.75
CA GLU A 505 -2.30 6.44 -40.55
C GLU A 505 -3.64 6.07 -39.89
N THR A 506 -3.73 6.14 -38.58
CA THR A 506 -4.99 6.01 -37.81
C THR A 506 -5.18 7.24 -36.95
N GLU A 507 -6.30 7.94 -37.13
CA GLU A 507 -6.73 9.01 -36.24
C GLU A 507 -7.49 8.41 -35.07
N ILE A 508 -7.11 8.82 -33.85
CA ILE A 508 -7.78 8.47 -32.59
C ILE A 508 -8.40 9.72 -32.00
N LYS A 509 -9.64 9.59 -31.56
CA LYS A 509 -10.37 10.65 -30.86
C LYS A 509 -10.58 10.26 -29.41
N SER A 510 -10.38 11.18 -28.49
CA SER A 510 -10.79 10.99 -27.10
C SER A 510 -12.32 10.90 -27.02
N GLY A 511 -12.83 10.17 -26.03
CA GLY A 511 -14.24 10.21 -25.65
C GLY A 511 -14.52 11.40 -24.71
N THR A 512 -15.79 11.64 -24.43
CA THR A 512 -16.23 12.57 -23.40
C THR A 512 -16.26 11.85 -22.03
N PHE A 513 -16.39 12.64 -20.96
CA PHE A 513 -16.62 12.08 -19.62
C PHE A 513 -17.81 11.11 -19.59
N ASP A 514 -18.92 11.48 -20.24
CA ASP A 514 -20.11 10.64 -20.33
C ASP A 514 -19.83 9.29 -21.02
N ASP A 515 -18.98 9.29 -22.06
CA ASP A 515 -18.60 8.07 -22.75
C ASP A 515 -17.83 7.09 -21.84
N TYR A 516 -16.99 7.61 -20.96
CA TYR A 516 -16.19 6.79 -20.05
C TYR A 516 -16.90 6.48 -18.74
N TYR A 517 -17.29 7.51 -18.00
CA TYR A 517 -17.87 7.33 -16.66
C TYR A 517 -19.26 6.72 -16.68
N VAL A 518 -20.17 7.25 -17.49
CA VAL A 518 -21.55 6.75 -17.53
C VAL A 518 -21.60 5.32 -18.07
N LYS A 519 -20.77 5.03 -19.06
CA LYS A 519 -20.77 3.72 -19.74
C LYS A 519 -20.03 2.64 -18.95
N TYR A 520 -18.90 2.96 -18.30
CA TYR A 520 -18.02 1.98 -17.67
C TYR A 520 -17.76 2.24 -16.18
N GLY A 521 -17.54 3.48 -15.76
CA GLY A 521 -17.16 3.84 -14.40
C GLY A 521 -18.30 3.74 -13.40
N LYS A 522 -19.51 4.21 -13.74
CA LYS A 522 -20.67 4.23 -12.85
C LYS A 522 -21.05 2.85 -12.30
N ASP A 523 -20.96 1.83 -13.13
CA ASP A 523 -21.27 0.45 -12.76
C ASP A 523 -20.03 -0.31 -12.22
N LYS A 524 -18.89 0.39 -12.01
CA LYS A 524 -17.62 -0.20 -11.59
C LYS A 524 -17.23 -1.43 -12.43
N LYS A 525 -17.43 -1.33 -13.73
CA LYS A 525 -17.04 -2.40 -14.64
C LYS A 525 -15.52 -2.51 -14.68
N PRO A 526 -14.97 -3.73 -14.80
CA PRO A 526 -13.55 -3.88 -15.03
C PRO A 526 -13.14 -3.17 -16.32
N GLU A 527 -11.94 -2.63 -16.34
CA GLU A 527 -11.41 -1.89 -17.48
C GLU A 527 -11.34 -2.73 -18.75
N GLU A 528 -11.16 -4.04 -18.60
CA GLU A 528 -11.27 -5.00 -19.68
C GLU A 528 -12.60 -4.88 -20.47
N ALA A 529 -13.68 -4.46 -19.80
CA ALA A 529 -14.96 -4.25 -20.48
C ALA A 529 -14.92 -3.09 -21.48
N TYR A 530 -14.16 -2.03 -21.19
CA TYR A 530 -13.92 -0.96 -22.16
C TYR A 530 -13.12 -1.46 -23.36
N CYS A 531 -12.03 -2.17 -23.11
CA CYS A 531 -11.17 -2.71 -24.15
C CYS A 531 -11.90 -3.72 -25.06
N GLU A 532 -12.96 -4.40 -24.57
CA GLU A 532 -13.80 -5.27 -25.38
C GLU A 532 -14.72 -4.50 -26.33
N ASP A 533 -15.24 -3.35 -25.90
CA ASP A 533 -16.38 -2.67 -26.55
C ASP A 533 -16.01 -1.34 -27.24
N VAL A 534 -14.73 -0.91 -27.15
CA VAL A 534 -14.29 0.37 -27.68
C VAL A 534 -14.38 0.41 -29.22
N ASP A 535 -14.91 1.50 -29.75
CA ASP A 535 -15.02 1.71 -31.19
C ASP A 535 -13.68 2.08 -31.82
N ALA A 536 -13.51 1.76 -33.11
CA ALA A 536 -12.26 1.99 -33.86
C ALA A 536 -11.89 3.48 -34.02
N GLU A 537 -12.80 4.41 -33.79
CA GLU A 537 -12.49 5.85 -33.78
C GLU A 537 -11.83 6.29 -32.45
N HIS A 538 -11.96 5.49 -31.39
CA HIS A 538 -11.43 5.79 -30.05
C HIS A 538 -10.20 4.96 -29.70
N ALA A 539 -9.93 3.85 -30.40
CA ALA A 539 -8.76 3.01 -30.12
C ALA A 539 -8.22 2.32 -31.36
N ALA A 540 -6.90 2.30 -31.48
CA ALA A 540 -6.20 1.45 -32.44
C ALA A 540 -5.76 0.15 -31.75
N THR A 541 -6.02 -0.99 -32.39
CA THR A 541 -5.65 -2.30 -31.87
C THR A 541 -4.75 -3.03 -32.84
N TYR A 542 -3.60 -3.49 -32.37
CA TYR A 542 -2.58 -4.20 -33.16
C TYR A 542 -2.37 -5.59 -32.60
N THR A 543 -2.40 -6.60 -33.46
CA THR A 543 -2.03 -7.98 -33.10
C THR A 543 -0.52 -8.10 -33.11
N LEU A 544 0.05 -8.68 -32.05
CA LEU A 544 1.48 -8.89 -31.87
C LEU A 544 1.84 -10.36 -32.15
N ASP A 545 2.89 -10.57 -32.94
CA ASP A 545 3.43 -11.91 -33.21
C ASP A 545 4.40 -12.27 -32.05
N VAL A 546 3.86 -12.84 -30.99
CA VAL A 546 4.59 -13.31 -29.82
C VAL A 546 4.34 -14.80 -29.64
N PRO A 547 5.38 -15.65 -29.69
CA PRO A 547 5.20 -17.10 -29.55
C PRO A 547 4.62 -17.50 -28.17
N ALA A 548 3.77 -18.52 -28.16
CA ALA A 548 3.34 -19.16 -26.91
C ALA A 548 4.55 -19.68 -26.13
N GLY A 549 4.49 -19.62 -24.82
CA GLY A 549 5.58 -19.95 -23.91
C GLY A 549 6.55 -18.80 -23.65
N THR A 550 6.49 -17.69 -24.42
CA THR A 550 7.28 -16.50 -24.13
C THR A 550 6.89 -15.92 -22.76
N THR A 551 7.86 -15.72 -21.90
CA THR A 551 7.68 -15.01 -20.63
C THR A 551 8.24 -13.61 -20.75
N ILE A 552 7.38 -12.60 -20.69
CA ILE A 552 7.74 -11.19 -20.58
C ILE A 552 8.22 -10.97 -19.14
N TYR A 553 9.37 -10.27 -18.96
CA TYR A 553 10.02 -10.14 -17.67
C TYR A 553 10.67 -8.75 -17.52
N GLY A 554 9.99 -7.80 -16.96
CA GLY A 554 10.47 -6.43 -16.78
C GLY A 554 9.51 -5.38 -17.37
N VAL A 555 10.05 -4.28 -17.88
CA VAL A 555 9.33 -3.11 -18.39
C VAL A 555 9.13 -3.23 -19.90
N PRO A 556 7.91 -3.47 -20.42
CA PRO A 556 7.65 -3.39 -21.86
C PRO A 556 7.68 -1.93 -22.34
N GLU A 557 8.06 -1.73 -23.61
CA GLU A 557 8.12 -0.41 -24.25
C GLU A 557 7.30 -0.41 -25.54
N VAL A 558 6.60 0.70 -25.79
CA VAL A 558 5.90 0.95 -27.06
C VAL A 558 6.53 2.17 -27.72
N HIS A 559 7.18 1.92 -28.87
CA HIS A 559 7.73 2.98 -29.71
C HIS A 559 6.73 3.30 -30.81
N VAL A 560 6.38 4.57 -30.96
CA VAL A 560 5.37 5.01 -31.92
C VAL A 560 5.56 6.46 -32.32
N LYS A 561 5.25 6.82 -33.56
CA LYS A 561 5.18 8.21 -34.01
C LYS A 561 3.74 8.70 -33.95
N LEU A 562 3.55 9.79 -33.22
CA LEU A 562 2.27 10.45 -33.04
C LEU A 562 2.36 11.91 -33.47
N LYS A 563 1.24 12.45 -33.96
CA LYS A 563 1.06 13.90 -34.19
C LYS A 563 -0.30 14.34 -33.69
N THR A 564 -0.40 15.55 -33.20
CA THR A 564 -1.67 16.17 -32.80
C THR A 564 -1.98 17.37 -33.69
N PRO A 565 -3.24 17.59 -34.09
CA PRO A 565 -3.63 18.77 -34.86
C PRO A 565 -3.71 20.03 -34.00
N ASP A 566 -3.94 19.87 -32.69
CA ASP A 566 -4.01 20.99 -31.73
C ASP A 566 -3.02 20.77 -30.59
N VAL A 567 -2.25 21.78 -30.29
CA VAL A 567 -1.21 21.80 -29.25
C VAL A 567 -1.53 22.83 -28.14
N SER A 568 -2.77 23.28 -28.07
CA SER A 568 -3.20 24.25 -27.05
C SER A 568 -3.75 23.63 -25.77
N GLY A 569 -3.94 22.29 -25.75
CA GLY A 569 -4.44 21.58 -24.59
C GLY A 569 -3.34 21.26 -23.57
N ASP A 570 -3.73 21.12 -22.32
CA ASP A 570 -2.89 20.65 -21.23
C ASP A 570 -3.26 19.19 -20.93
N ASN A 571 -2.29 18.35 -20.51
CA ASN A 571 -2.48 16.95 -20.14
C ASN A 571 -3.20 16.11 -21.23
N LEU A 572 -2.74 16.21 -22.46
CA LEU A 572 -3.28 15.40 -23.56
C LEU A 572 -2.70 13.97 -23.47
N MET A 573 -3.42 13.08 -22.83
CA MET A 573 -2.97 11.71 -22.57
C MET A 573 -3.00 10.84 -23.83
N VAL A 574 -1.95 10.04 -24.00
CA VAL A 574 -1.97 8.82 -24.81
C VAL A 574 -1.79 7.62 -23.89
N THR A 575 -2.63 6.61 -24.08
CA THR A 575 -2.60 5.38 -23.29
C THR A 575 -2.22 4.20 -24.18
N ALA A 576 -1.35 3.33 -23.68
CA ALA A 576 -1.01 2.06 -24.30
C ALA A 576 -1.22 0.89 -23.34
N LYS A 577 -1.90 -0.16 -23.81
CA LYS A 577 -2.14 -1.37 -23.02
C LYS A 577 -1.75 -2.63 -23.77
N LEU A 578 -1.06 -3.53 -23.09
CA LEU A 578 -0.83 -4.89 -23.56
C LEU A 578 -1.92 -5.81 -23.05
N ILE A 579 -2.57 -6.47 -23.97
CA ILE A 579 -3.76 -7.27 -23.76
C ILE A 579 -3.50 -8.71 -24.21
N ASP A 580 -3.89 -9.66 -23.37
CA ASP A 580 -3.97 -11.07 -23.73
C ASP A 580 -5.41 -11.47 -24.05
N THR A 581 -5.60 -12.17 -25.16
CA THR A 581 -6.89 -12.67 -25.62
C THR A 581 -6.76 -14.09 -26.15
N SER A 582 -7.88 -14.82 -26.26
CA SER A 582 -7.88 -16.07 -26.99
C SER A 582 -7.81 -15.86 -28.49
N ALA A 583 -7.03 -16.67 -29.18
CA ALA A 583 -6.96 -16.67 -30.66
C ALA A 583 -8.29 -17.04 -31.33
N ASP A 584 -9.17 -17.80 -30.65
CA ASP A 584 -10.49 -18.22 -31.16
C ASP A 584 -11.66 -17.36 -30.62
N GLY A 585 -11.36 -16.29 -29.87
CA GLY A 585 -12.34 -15.35 -29.31
C GLY A 585 -13.13 -15.87 -28.10
N LYS A 586 -12.77 -17.02 -27.54
CA LYS A 586 -13.41 -17.54 -26.33
C LYS A 586 -12.80 -16.90 -25.07
N PRO A 587 -13.53 -16.92 -23.93
CA PRO A 587 -12.96 -16.49 -22.67
C PRO A 587 -11.73 -17.31 -22.26
N ILE A 588 -10.71 -16.61 -21.77
CA ILE A 588 -9.49 -17.16 -21.16
C ILE A 588 -9.62 -17.23 -19.65
N LYS A 589 -8.75 -17.98 -18.99
CA LYS A 589 -8.69 -18.09 -17.54
C LYS A 589 -7.51 -17.30 -16.98
N VAL A 590 -7.80 -16.23 -16.26
CA VAL A 590 -6.82 -15.27 -15.77
C VAL A 590 -7.02 -14.88 -14.32
N TYR A 591 -5.97 -14.48 -13.64
CA TYR A 591 -6.08 -13.77 -12.38
C TYR A 591 -6.55 -12.35 -12.67
N LEU A 592 -7.71 -12.00 -12.16
CA LEU A 592 -8.36 -10.72 -12.39
C LEU A 592 -8.86 -10.15 -11.08
N THR A 593 -8.54 -8.90 -10.82
CA THR A 593 -9.02 -8.17 -9.66
C THR A 593 -10.50 -7.81 -9.81
N ASN A 594 -11.16 -7.55 -8.69
CA ASN A 594 -12.59 -7.20 -8.67
C ASN A 594 -12.87 -5.74 -9.03
N GLY A 595 -11.86 -4.98 -9.43
CA GLY A 595 -11.98 -3.59 -9.88
C GLY A 595 -12.33 -2.57 -8.80
N ASN A 596 -12.22 -2.92 -7.52
CA ASN A 596 -12.27 -1.96 -6.42
C ASN A 596 -10.84 -1.51 -6.03
N ILE A 597 -10.70 -0.51 -5.17
CA ILE A 597 -9.40 0.03 -4.77
C ILE A 597 -8.46 -1.03 -4.18
N GLN A 598 -8.97 -2.03 -3.49
CA GLN A 598 -8.17 -3.13 -2.95
C GLN A 598 -7.73 -4.11 -4.05
N ASN A 599 -8.35 -4.06 -5.23
CA ASN A 599 -7.98 -4.86 -6.39
C ASN A 599 -7.67 -6.33 -6.03
N VAL A 600 -8.54 -6.95 -5.24
CA VAL A 600 -8.32 -8.31 -4.74
C VAL A 600 -8.70 -9.34 -5.80
N VAL A 601 -7.81 -10.26 -6.11
CA VAL A 601 -8.13 -11.44 -6.92
C VAL A 601 -8.97 -12.42 -6.10
N PRO A 602 -10.02 -13.04 -6.65
CA PRO A 602 -10.79 -14.05 -5.96
C PRO A 602 -9.93 -15.18 -5.41
N PHE A 603 -10.27 -15.68 -4.24
CA PHE A 603 -9.53 -16.77 -3.60
C PHE A 603 -10.47 -17.85 -3.01
N LYS A 604 -9.93 -19.04 -2.80
CA LYS A 604 -10.57 -20.15 -2.06
C LYS A 604 -9.72 -20.52 -0.85
N THR A 605 -10.35 -21.00 0.21
CA THR A 605 -9.65 -21.61 1.36
C THR A 605 -9.25 -23.02 0.99
N ILE A 606 -7.97 -23.37 1.21
CA ILE A 606 -7.40 -24.69 0.92
C ILE A 606 -6.92 -25.45 2.17
N GLY A 607 -6.87 -24.79 3.32
CA GLY A 607 -6.43 -25.36 4.58
C GLY A 607 -6.45 -24.34 5.70
N GLU A 608 -5.86 -24.73 6.81
CA GLU A 608 -5.65 -23.88 7.98
C GLU A 608 -4.22 -24.05 8.48
N TYR A 609 -3.67 -23.03 9.13
CA TYR A 609 -2.37 -23.06 9.80
C TYR A 609 -2.47 -22.49 11.21
N GLU A 610 -1.60 -22.94 12.09
CA GLU A 610 -1.56 -22.49 13.48
C GLU A 610 -0.54 -21.37 13.67
N ILE A 611 -0.94 -20.29 14.30
CA ILE A 611 -0.02 -19.22 14.68
C ILE A 611 0.71 -19.52 16.00
N GLY A 612 0.25 -20.51 16.76
CA GLY A 612 0.86 -20.96 18.00
C GLY A 612 0.27 -20.32 19.26
N GLY A 613 0.78 -20.68 20.42
CA GLY A 613 0.32 -20.17 21.71
C GLY A 613 -1.15 -20.48 22.06
N GLY A 614 -1.78 -21.44 21.37
CA GLY A 614 -3.20 -21.76 21.53
C GLY A 614 -4.14 -20.81 20.81
N ALA A 615 -3.62 -20.01 19.86
CA ALA A 615 -4.43 -19.14 19.01
C ALA A 615 -5.37 -19.95 18.09
N PRO A 616 -6.50 -19.37 17.67
CA PRO A 616 -7.32 -19.96 16.62
C PRO A 616 -6.53 -20.13 15.33
N ALA A 617 -6.70 -21.26 14.66
CA ALA A 617 -6.07 -21.50 13.37
C ALA A 617 -6.52 -20.46 12.34
N LYS A 618 -5.59 -20.02 11.51
CA LYS A 618 -5.84 -19.08 10.41
C LYS A 618 -6.02 -19.86 9.10
N LYS A 619 -6.75 -19.25 8.15
CA LYS A 619 -7.04 -19.89 6.86
C LYS A 619 -5.87 -19.75 5.90
N VAL A 620 -5.54 -20.84 5.23
CA VAL A 620 -4.66 -20.83 4.06
C VAL A 620 -5.51 -20.60 2.81
N ARG A 621 -5.09 -19.67 1.98
CA ARG A 621 -5.83 -19.20 0.81
C ARG A 621 -5.03 -19.38 -0.48
N GLU A 622 -5.72 -19.71 -1.55
CA GLU A 622 -5.17 -19.81 -2.90
C GLU A 622 -6.01 -18.97 -3.87
N LEU A 623 -5.35 -18.23 -4.76
CA LEU A 623 -6.02 -17.41 -5.76
C LEU A 623 -6.79 -18.26 -6.77
N VAL A 624 -7.88 -17.74 -7.31
CA VAL A 624 -8.74 -18.41 -8.28
C VAL A 624 -8.82 -17.57 -9.56
N LYS A 625 -8.56 -18.21 -10.70
CA LYS A 625 -8.68 -17.58 -12.01
C LYS A 625 -10.15 -17.34 -12.38
N SER A 626 -10.45 -16.14 -12.83
CA SER A 626 -11.73 -15.75 -13.44
C SER A 626 -11.75 -16.06 -14.94
N SER A 627 -12.95 -15.98 -15.56
CA SER A 627 -13.12 -16.21 -17.00
C SER A 627 -13.42 -14.88 -17.68
N MET A 628 -12.50 -14.40 -18.51
CA MET A 628 -12.60 -13.11 -19.20
C MET A 628 -12.24 -13.28 -20.69
N LYS A 629 -12.69 -12.37 -21.54
CA LYS A 629 -12.27 -12.37 -22.95
C LYS A 629 -10.94 -11.67 -23.17
N ILE A 630 -10.62 -10.74 -22.29
CA ILE A 630 -9.43 -9.90 -22.34
C ILE A 630 -8.77 -9.90 -20.95
N LYS A 631 -7.45 -9.86 -20.91
CA LYS A 631 -6.65 -9.55 -19.73
C LYS A 631 -5.66 -8.44 -20.06
N ILE A 632 -5.74 -7.32 -19.39
CA ILE A 632 -4.72 -6.29 -19.38
C ILE A 632 -3.61 -6.74 -18.42
N PHE A 633 -2.37 -6.84 -18.90
CA PHE A 633 -1.26 -7.30 -18.05
C PHE A 633 -0.11 -6.31 -17.94
N SER A 634 -0.13 -5.23 -18.71
CA SER A 634 0.79 -4.09 -18.59
C SER A 634 0.20 -2.88 -19.31
N GLU A 635 0.42 -1.70 -18.77
CA GLU A 635 -0.17 -0.45 -19.25
C GLU A 635 0.75 0.74 -19.00
N GLY A 636 0.59 1.81 -19.79
CA GLY A 636 1.39 3.03 -19.66
C GLY A 636 0.71 4.24 -20.28
N TRP A 637 1.10 5.41 -19.79
CA TRP A 637 0.51 6.70 -20.15
C TRP A 637 1.62 7.71 -20.42
N ALA A 638 1.42 8.59 -21.37
CA ALA A 638 2.34 9.68 -21.67
C ALA A 638 1.59 10.92 -22.12
N ASP A 639 2.23 12.08 -21.95
CA ASP A 639 1.72 13.37 -22.45
C ASP A 639 2.06 13.49 -23.95
N LEU A 640 1.03 13.70 -24.77
CA LEU A 640 1.20 14.00 -26.20
C LEU A 640 1.94 15.30 -26.45
N MET A 641 2.01 16.18 -25.47
CA MET A 641 2.71 17.44 -25.56
C MET A 641 4.18 17.35 -25.15
N ASP A 642 4.62 16.21 -24.57
CA ASP A 642 5.98 16.03 -24.09
C ASP A 642 6.59 14.67 -24.46
N PRO A 643 7.01 14.47 -25.71
CA PRO A 643 7.48 13.19 -26.22
C PRO A 643 8.81 12.72 -25.64
N GLY A 644 9.52 13.55 -24.89
CA GLY A 644 10.89 13.27 -24.42
C GLY A 644 10.97 12.67 -23.03
N THR A 645 9.84 12.46 -22.35
CA THR A 645 9.80 11.89 -20.98
C THR A 645 10.29 10.45 -20.93
N GLY A 646 11.00 10.09 -19.85
CA GLY A 646 11.57 8.75 -19.65
C GLY A 646 10.84 7.90 -18.63
N TYR A 647 11.31 6.67 -18.49
CA TYR A 647 10.80 5.74 -17.46
C TYR A 647 11.12 6.21 -16.04
N VAL A 648 12.35 6.61 -15.80
CA VAL A 648 12.78 7.23 -14.54
C VAL A 648 12.58 8.73 -14.67
N SER A 649 11.61 9.27 -13.96
CA SER A 649 11.14 10.64 -14.14
C SER A 649 12.20 11.67 -13.79
N SER A 650 13.06 11.39 -12.80
CA SER A 650 14.19 12.24 -12.42
C SER A 650 15.33 12.28 -13.45
N GLU A 651 15.52 11.19 -14.19
CA GLU A 651 16.59 11.10 -15.19
C GLU A 651 16.22 11.79 -16.52
N ASN A 652 14.94 11.77 -16.89
CA ASN A 652 14.44 12.34 -18.14
C ASN A 652 13.12 13.12 -17.94
N PRO A 653 13.15 14.19 -17.16
CA PRO A 653 12.01 15.09 -17.00
C PRO A 653 11.95 16.00 -18.23
N SER A 654 11.39 15.54 -19.33
CA SER A 654 11.36 16.34 -20.54
C SER A 654 10.33 17.48 -20.44
N HIS A 655 10.58 18.56 -21.14
CA HIS A 655 9.66 19.69 -21.31
C HIS A 655 9.66 20.13 -22.79
N THR A 656 9.69 19.18 -23.69
CA THR A 656 9.78 19.41 -25.13
C THR A 656 8.38 19.69 -25.69
N ALA A 657 8.11 20.96 -25.99
CA ALA A 657 6.86 21.31 -26.64
C ALA A 657 6.76 20.76 -28.06
N THR A 658 5.60 20.21 -28.41
CA THR A 658 5.29 19.74 -29.75
C THR A 658 4.75 20.88 -30.64
N ALA A 659 4.80 20.69 -31.95
CA ALA A 659 4.16 21.54 -32.93
C ALA A 659 3.00 20.81 -33.60
N ALA A 660 1.92 21.54 -33.88
CA ALA A 660 0.75 21.00 -34.53
C ALA A 660 1.09 20.29 -35.85
N ASP A 661 0.40 19.21 -36.17
CA ASP A 661 0.54 18.38 -37.36
C ASP A 661 1.96 17.88 -37.66
N THR A 662 2.80 17.79 -36.61
CA THR A 662 4.18 17.30 -36.72
C THR A 662 4.32 15.97 -36.00
N TYR A 663 4.90 14.96 -36.65
CA TYR A 663 5.20 13.68 -36.03
C TYR A 663 6.40 13.78 -35.09
N TYR A 664 6.22 13.24 -33.88
CA TYR A 664 7.28 13.05 -32.89
C TYR A 664 7.39 11.56 -32.53
N ASP A 665 8.59 11.15 -32.17
CA ASP A 665 8.84 9.80 -31.66
C ASP A 665 8.49 9.76 -30.16
N TYR A 666 7.62 8.81 -29.79
CA TYR A 666 7.25 8.54 -28.40
C TYR A 666 7.74 7.16 -27.98
N THR A 667 8.20 7.05 -26.75
CA THR A 667 8.41 5.79 -26.05
C THR A 667 7.51 5.76 -24.84
N LEU A 668 6.44 4.98 -24.90
CA LEU A 668 5.61 4.72 -23.73
C LEU A 668 6.20 3.54 -22.97
N TYR A 669 6.61 3.78 -21.74
CA TYR A 669 7.06 2.75 -20.81
C TYR A 669 5.86 2.19 -20.07
N LEU A 670 5.65 0.90 -20.16
CA LEU A 670 4.52 0.26 -19.51
C LEU A 670 4.90 -0.23 -18.12
N THR A 671 3.90 -0.58 -17.32
CA THR A 671 4.13 -1.10 -15.96
C THR A 671 4.97 -2.38 -16.00
N PRO A 672 5.99 -2.50 -15.14
CA PRO A 672 6.77 -3.73 -15.01
C PRO A 672 5.88 -4.94 -14.76
N THR A 673 6.15 -6.03 -15.46
CA THR A 673 5.33 -7.23 -15.36
C THR A 673 6.14 -8.51 -15.50
N VAL A 674 5.55 -9.62 -15.04
CA VAL A 674 5.96 -10.97 -15.43
C VAL A 674 4.73 -11.70 -15.95
N TYR A 675 4.74 -11.99 -17.24
CA TYR A 675 3.61 -12.58 -17.93
C TYR A 675 4.02 -13.61 -18.97
N THR A 676 3.54 -14.84 -18.83
CA THR A 676 3.79 -15.92 -19.80
C THR A 676 2.59 -16.06 -20.73
N VAL A 677 2.86 -16.02 -22.03
CA VAL A 677 1.84 -16.21 -23.08
C VAL A 677 1.45 -17.67 -23.16
N GLU A 678 0.17 -17.99 -22.90
CA GLU A 678 -0.33 -19.37 -22.92
C GLU A 678 -0.59 -19.85 -24.36
N GLU A 679 -0.60 -21.18 -24.58
CA GLU A 679 -0.93 -21.76 -25.87
C GLU A 679 -2.38 -21.43 -26.28
N GLY A 680 -2.58 -21.01 -27.53
CA GLY A 680 -3.89 -20.57 -28.04
C GLY A 680 -4.26 -19.13 -27.66
N HIS A 681 -3.37 -18.41 -27.01
CA HIS A 681 -3.52 -16.99 -26.70
C HIS A 681 -2.87 -16.11 -27.79
N THR A 682 -3.29 -14.87 -27.82
CA THR A 682 -2.79 -13.83 -28.75
C THR A 682 -2.65 -12.53 -28.01
N LEU A 683 -1.45 -11.96 -28.06
CA LEU A 683 -1.21 -10.64 -27.51
C LEU A 683 -1.63 -9.54 -28.48
N LYS A 684 -2.15 -8.46 -27.92
CA LYS A 684 -2.46 -7.24 -28.67
C LYS A 684 -1.93 -6.03 -27.94
N LEU A 685 -1.58 -5.01 -28.72
CA LEU A 685 -1.38 -3.65 -28.26
C LEU A 685 -2.65 -2.85 -28.56
N MET A 686 -3.15 -2.13 -27.60
CA MET A 686 -4.19 -1.13 -27.77
C MET A 686 -3.62 0.25 -27.46
N ILE A 687 -3.85 1.23 -28.36
CA ILE A 687 -3.49 2.63 -28.17
C ILE A 687 -4.77 3.45 -28.27
N TYR A 688 -5.02 4.28 -27.27
CA TYR A 688 -6.16 5.19 -27.21
C TYR A 688 -5.81 6.47 -26.44
N ALA A 689 -6.75 7.40 -26.33
CA ALA A 689 -6.55 8.67 -25.65
C ALA A 689 -6.65 8.54 -24.13
N GLN A 690 -7.69 9.06 -23.54
CA GLN A 690 -7.93 8.99 -22.10
C GLN A 690 -8.24 7.58 -21.62
N ASP A 691 -7.69 7.23 -20.47
CA ASP A 691 -7.91 5.93 -19.85
C ASP A 691 -9.17 5.94 -18.98
N PRO A 692 -10.21 5.17 -19.34
CA PRO A 692 -11.43 5.09 -18.53
C PRO A 692 -11.20 4.45 -17.16
N GLY A 693 -10.10 3.71 -16.98
CA GLY A 693 -9.67 3.17 -15.70
C GLY A 693 -9.34 4.27 -14.68
N LEU A 694 -8.80 5.37 -15.15
CA LEU A 694 -8.39 6.52 -14.33
C LEU A 694 -9.52 7.49 -14.04
N THR A 695 -10.55 7.51 -14.88
CA THR A 695 -11.75 8.31 -14.64
C THR A 695 -12.71 7.65 -13.64
N ARG A 696 -12.32 6.51 -13.06
CA ARG A 696 -13.10 5.80 -12.03
C ARG A 696 -13.03 6.44 -10.66
N GLY A 697 -12.76 7.71 -10.51
CA GLY A 697 -12.87 8.33 -9.20
C GLY A 697 -14.15 7.87 -8.52
N ASP A 698 -14.01 7.10 -7.44
CA ASP A 698 -15.17 6.56 -6.67
C ASP A 698 -16.08 7.65 -6.12
N SER A 699 -15.74 8.90 -6.36
CA SER A 699 -16.33 10.10 -5.77
C SER A 699 -17.13 10.96 -6.75
N VAL A 700 -17.34 10.54 -7.99
CA VAL A 700 -18.06 11.37 -8.93
C VAL A 700 -19.56 11.16 -8.82
N GLU A 701 -20.18 11.86 -7.91
CA GLU A 701 -21.57 12.27 -8.06
C GLU A 701 -21.60 13.61 -8.81
N ASP A 702 -22.29 13.62 -9.87
CA ASP A 702 -22.75 14.60 -10.87
C ASP A 702 -22.44 16.12 -10.75
N ASP A 703 -21.70 16.63 -9.80
CA ASP A 703 -21.51 18.08 -9.57
C ASP A 703 -20.15 18.44 -8.91
N THR A 704 -19.09 17.68 -9.12
CA THR A 704 -17.78 18.07 -8.56
C THR A 704 -17.00 18.94 -9.54
N PRO A 705 -16.43 20.06 -9.10
CA PRO A 705 -15.61 20.92 -9.94
C PRO A 705 -14.31 20.27 -10.47
N TYR A 706 -13.99 19.06 -10.01
CA TYR A 706 -12.79 18.31 -10.39
C TYR A 706 -12.70 17.99 -11.87
N PHE A 707 -13.84 17.70 -12.51
CA PHE A 707 -13.86 17.35 -13.93
C PHE A 707 -13.77 18.56 -14.84
N ASP A 708 -14.25 19.71 -14.37
CA ASP A 708 -14.11 20.97 -15.12
C ASP A 708 -12.65 21.39 -15.23
N ASP A 709 -11.82 21.08 -14.25
CA ASP A 709 -10.41 21.45 -14.24
C ASP A 709 -9.53 20.50 -15.08
N ASN A 710 -9.91 19.22 -15.17
CA ASN A 710 -9.14 18.21 -15.93
C ASN A 710 -9.54 18.13 -17.40
N LYS A 711 -10.44 18.97 -17.87
CA LYS A 711 -10.86 19.07 -19.28
C LYS A 711 -11.24 17.72 -19.91
N VAL A 712 -11.78 16.80 -19.12
CA VAL A 712 -12.26 15.50 -19.61
C VAL A 712 -13.35 15.66 -20.65
N ASP A 713 -14.01 16.80 -20.69
CA ASP A 713 -15.02 17.15 -21.69
C ASP A 713 -14.44 17.76 -22.97
N GLU A 714 -13.13 18.10 -23.00
CA GLU A 714 -12.48 18.54 -24.22
C GLU A 714 -12.08 17.33 -25.09
N VAL A 715 -12.79 17.14 -26.17
CA VAL A 715 -12.44 16.12 -27.16
C VAL A 715 -11.21 16.58 -27.93
N TYR A 716 -10.15 15.79 -27.85
CA TYR A 716 -8.93 15.97 -28.65
C TYR A 716 -8.72 14.76 -29.56
N SER A 717 -7.81 14.90 -30.50
CA SER A 717 -7.43 13.80 -31.38
C SER A 717 -5.92 13.77 -31.59
N PHE A 718 -5.42 12.60 -31.96
CA PHE A 718 -4.06 12.44 -32.44
C PHE A 718 -4.02 11.39 -33.55
N THR A 719 -2.98 11.43 -34.35
CA THR A 719 -2.79 10.48 -35.46
C THR A 719 -1.57 9.62 -35.22
N ILE A 720 -1.74 8.31 -35.38
CA ILE A 720 -0.70 7.28 -35.31
C ILE A 720 -0.15 7.00 -36.71
N ASP A 721 1.16 7.05 -36.89
CA ASP A 721 1.81 6.41 -38.02
C ASP A 721 1.90 4.91 -37.74
N ASN A 722 1.00 4.11 -38.34
CA ASN A 722 0.92 2.67 -38.09
C ASN A 722 2.21 1.93 -38.47
N THR A 723 3.01 2.46 -39.40
CA THR A 723 4.27 1.84 -39.82
C THR A 723 5.38 1.98 -38.78
N SER A 724 5.21 2.90 -37.84
CA SER A 724 6.17 3.20 -36.78
C SER A 724 5.96 2.36 -35.52
N VAL A 725 4.81 1.69 -35.38
CA VAL A 725 4.45 0.97 -34.15
C VAL A 725 5.39 -0.22 -33.95
N GLU A 726 6.06 -0.23 -32.81
CA GLU A 726 6.96 -1.27 -32.37
C GLU A 726 6.77 -1.52 -30.87
N VAL A 727 6.67 -2.78 -30.48
CA VAL A 727 6.62 -3.19 -29.07
C VAL A 727 7.88 -3.95 -28.73
N VAL A 728 8.64 -3.46 -27.77
CA VAL A 728 9.82 -4.12 -27.23
C VAL A 728 9.45 -4.80 -25.92
N LEU A 729 9.51 -6.12 -25.91
CA LEU A 729 9.18 -6.96 -24.76
C LEU A 729 10.49 -7.50 -24.17
N PRO A 730 10.84 -7.15 -22.94
CA PRO A 730 11.91 -7.84 -22.23
C PRO A 730 11.48 -9.28 -21.98
N VAL A 731 12.33 -10.26 -22.32
CA VAL A 731 11.98 -11.67 -22.20
C VAL A 731 12.97 -12.44 -21.35
N ASP A 732 12.45 -13.39 -20.59
CA ASP A 732 13.25 -14.34 -19.83
C ASP A 732 13.92 -15.37 -20.73
N LYS A 733 15.05 -15.95 -20.26
CA LYS A 733 15.65 -17.14 -20.90
C LYS A 733 14.70 -18.33 -20.73
N GLN A 734 14.26 -18.86 -21.82
CA GLN A 734 13.58 -20.17 -21.84
C GLN A 734 14.52 -21.28 -21.39
#